data_9f9a12d20a97a5a7c3278167334aa483
#
_entry.id   9f9a12d20a97a5a7c3278167334aa483
#
_cell.length_a   1.000
_cell.length_b   1.000
_cell.length_c   1.000
_cell.angle_alpha   90.00
_cell.angle_beta   90.00
_cell.angle_gamma   90.00
#
_symmetry.space_group_name_H-M   'P 1'
#
loop_
_entity.id
_entity.type
_entity.pdbx_description
1 polymer ?
#
loop_
_entity_poly.entity_id
_entity_poly.type
_entity_poly.pdbx_seq_one_letter_code
_entity_poly.pdbx_strand_id
1 'polypeptide(L)'
;MILRSCVLSTAIAATLMGVSPPSAAATTPPAAEQSANPLIGAWSTPDGVPPYDRIRPEHYEPAFDLAISAAREQSQRIANDPAAPTFENTIEAMERSGRELSRVASTFFTVASADATPANQAIQKAIAPKLARLSNETMLNQALFQRVDTLYNKRAELGLNPEQARLLEQTHKRFVRAGAALSAEARTRVAAINEEMANLGVQFGQKLLADQKANDVFLTAAEVEGLPADQVSAAAAAAQADGKPGQYLFPATRSAAEPFLTAAPNRAAREKIWRAFTFRGDNANANNTSAEIKRLVELRIERAKLMGAATHADFVLSDAMAKTPDAAMELLMAVYTPALVRANEELADIQALAAKDGVTDVQPWDWRYYAEQVRSQRFALDEAQVKQYMPLDGIVAAMFETTQKLFGLTAHERTDIPPYADGVRVFEIREADGRKVGLFYADWFARPTKRPGAWMNSIRVPNGLLGETPIVVNNQNITPPAAGERALISLDEAQTLFHEFGHGLHGMLSKAHYPSLSGTAVARDFVEFPSQVYEHWITEPTILQAHARNAAGEPMPKEMLESLLKAQTFNQGFSTIQQLSSAILDMRLHRLTELPADFDAGKWEAEQLRELGVPEQIGMRHRLPHFSHIFDGGYSASYYAYTWAEAMDADGFDAFKEAGNVFDPELAARLRREVYEVGNTRDPAESYKAFRGRMPSADALLRNRGLK
;
A
#
# COMPACT_ATOMS: atom_id res chain seq x y z
N MET A 1 -14.79 9.84 3.88
CA MET A 1 -14.31 8.66 3.15
C MET A 1 -13.02 8.92 2.38
N ILE A 2 -12.84 10.02 1.70
CA ILE A 2 -11.62 10.39 0.96
C ILE A 2 -10.36 10.56 1.83
N LEU A 3 -10.51 10.69 3.14
CA LEU A 3 -9.39 10.95 4.07
C LEU A 3 -8.67 9.72 4.59
N ARG A 4 -9.09 8.49 4.27
CA ARG A 4 -8.38 7.28 4.70
C ARG A 4 -7.12 6.96 3.88
N SER A 5 -7.04 7.42 2.64
CA SER A 5 -5.92 7.10 1.72
C SER A 5 -4.89 8.22 1.54
N CYS A 6 -5.10 9.41 2.11
CA CYS A 6 -4.28 10.59 1.80
C CYS A 6 -3.48 11.16 2.97
N VAL A 7 -3.38 10.48 4.11
CA VAL A 7 -2.49 10.90 5.20
C VAL A 7 -1.26 10.01 5.19
N LEU A 8 -0.38 10.23 4.25
CA LEU A 8 1.02 9.80 4.33
C LEU A 8 1.91 10.98 3.96
N SER A 9 2.44 11.51 5.01
CA SER A 9 3.74 12.15 5.23
C SER A 9 4.60 12.51 4.02
N THR A 10 4.80 13.80 3.83
CA THR A 10 6.14 14.38 3.66
C THR A 10 6.08 15.84 4.07
N ALA A 11 6.54 16.14 5.26
CA ALA A 11 6.84 17.52 5.69
C ALA A 11 8.36 17.73 5.59
N ILE A 12 8.76 18.57 4.66
CA ILE A 12 10.10 19.17 4.68
C ILE A 12 9.98 20.48 5.45
N ALA A 13 10.62 20.54 6.61
CA ALA A 13 10.70 21.76 7.41
C ALA A 13 11.90 22.60 6.93
N ALA A 14 11.65 23.83 6.53
CA ALA A 14 12.66 24.87 6.47
C ALA A 14 12.42 25.85 7.62
N THR A 15 13.40 25.93 8.52
CA THR A 15 13.47 26.92 9.59
C THR A 15 13.75 28.30 8.99
N LEU A 16 12.89 29.28 9.22
CA LEU A 16 13.25 30.70 9.06
C LEU A 16 12.62 31.53 10.17
N MET A 17 13.48 32.33 10.76
CA MET A 17 13.20 33.29 11.82
C MET A 17 12.18 34.36 11.40
N GLY A 18 11.45 34.83 12.40
CA GLY A 18 10.35 35.75 12.24
C GLY A 18 10.74 37.15 11.75
N VAL A 19 9.87 37.63 10.88
CA VAL A 19 9.49 39.06 10.78
C VAL A 19 7.99 39.02 10.42
N SER A 20 7.16 39.60 11.29
CA SER A 20 5.74 39.78 11.04
C SER A 20 5.53 40.94 10.05
N PRO A 21 4.90 40.72 8.90
CA PRO A 21 4.32 41.81 8.13
C PRO A 21 2.85 42.06 8.53
N PRO A 22 2.32 43.25 8.25
CA PRO A 22 0.98 43.65 8.68
C PRO A 22 -0.11 42.84 7.98
N SER A 23 -1.20 42.61 8.72
CA SER A 23 -2.43 41.96 8.27
C SER A 23 -2.97 42.59 6.98
N ALA A 24 -2.77 41.92 5.86
CA ALA A 24 -3.53 42.20 4.64
C ALA A 24 -4.85 41.44 4.73
N ALA A 25 -5.96 42.17 4.67
CA ALA A 25 -7.30 41.59 4.54
C ALA A 25 -7.31 40.64 3.35
N ALA A 26 -7.73 39.39 3.57
CA ALA A 26 -7.93 38.42 2.50
C ALA A 26 -9.03 38.94 1.56
N THR A 27 -8.64 39.43 0.41
CA THR A 27 -9.56 39.78 -0.67
C THR A 27 -10.03 38.46 -1.31
N THR A 28 -11.31 38.17 -1.19
CA THR A 28 -11.96 37.09 -1.92
C THR A 28 -11.80 37.38 -3.44
N PRO A 29 -11.30 36.44 -4.25
CA PRO A 29 -11.18 36.66 -5.69
C PRO A 29 -12.55 36.97 -6.30
N PRO A 30 -12.66 37.86 -7.30
CA PRO A 30 -13.93 38.18 -7.92
C PRO A 30 -14.52 36.97 -8.65
N ALA A 31 -15.85 36.84 -8.62
CA ALA A 31 -16.61 35.73 -9.19
C ALA A 31 -16.28 35.36 -10.66
N ALA A 32 -15.73 36.30 -11.43
CA ALA A 32 -15.30 36.09 -12.81
C ALA A 32 -14.01 35.24 -12.93
N GLU A 33 -13.09 35.31 -11.97
CA GLU A 33 -11.89 34.47 -11.95
C GLU A 33 -12.21 33.05 -11.50
N GLN A 34 -13.23 32.85 -10.64
CA GLN A 34 -13.68 31.53 -10.19
C GLN A 34 -14.31 30.72 -11.33
N SER A 35 -14.97 31.36 -12.31
CA SER A 35 -15.56 30.69 -13.49
C SER A 35 -14.52 30.18 -14.50
N ALA A 36 -13.29 30.65 -14.43
CA ALA A 36 -12.18 30.22 -15.30
C ALA A 36 -11.40 28.99 -14.77
N ASN A 37 -11.57 28.61 -13.48
CA ASN A 37 -10.88 27.48 -12.92
C ASN A 37 -11.51 26.14 -13.37
N PRO A 38 -10.77 25.29 -14.12
CA PRO A 38 -11.32 24.06 -14.69
C PRO A 38 -11.69 22.98 -13.65
N LEU A 39 -11.27 23.13 -12.39
CA LEU A 39 -11.65 22.24 -11.30
C LEU A 39 -13.01 22.56 -10.69
N ILE A 40 -13.54 23.77 -10.94
CA ILE A 40 -14.80 24.24 -10.36
C ILE A 40 -15.95 24.00 -11.33
N GLY A 41 -17.10 23.57 -10.82
CA GLY A 41 -18.29 23.30 -11.61
C GLY A 41 -18.32 21.95 -12.32
N ALA A 42 -19.23 21.76 -13.24
CA ALA A 42 -19.40 20.51 -13.99
C ALA A 42 -18.35 20.36 -15.10
N TRP A 43 -17.81 19.16 -15.26
CA TRP A 43 -16.90 18.85 -16.36
C TRP A 43 -17.67 18.37 -17.60
N SER A 44 -17.39 18.95 -18.74
CA SER A 44 -17.95 18.57 -20.06
C SER A 44 -17.05 17.59 -20.82
N THR A 45 -16.07 17.04 -20.18
CA THR A 45 -15.15 16.03 -20.73
C THR A 45 -15.85 14.68 -20.95
N PRO A 46 -15.37 13.84 -21.88
CA PRO A 46 -15.90 12.49 -22.04
C PRO A 46 -15.94 11.77 -20.69
N ASP A 47 -17.03 11.09 -20.39
CA ASP A 47 -17.22 10.35 -19.13
C ASP A 47 -17.07 11.17 -17.82
N GLY A 48 -17.01 12.50 -17.90
CA GLY A 48 -16.78 13.38 -16.77
C GLY A 48 -15.42 13.15 -16.10
N VAL A 49 -14.39 12.82 -16.88
CA VAL A 49 -13.00 12.74 -16.38
C VAL A 49 -12.48 14.15 -16.05
N PRO A 50 -11.51 14.29 -15.14
CA PRO A 50 -10.89 15.60 -14.91
C PRO A 50 -10.28 16.17 -16.20
N PRO A 51 -10.43 17.46 -16.47
CA PRO A 51 -9.87 18.09 -17.67
C PRO A 51 -8.36 18.34 -17.52
N TYR A 52 -7.57 17.26 -17.45
CA TYR A 52 -6.13 17.28 -17.15
C TYR A 52 -5.33 18.17 -18.11
N ASP A 53 -5.75 18.27 -19.36
CA ASP A 53 -5.18 19.16 -20.40
C ASP A 53 -5.23 20.66 -20.05
N ARG A 54 -6.20 21.06 -19.20
CA ARG A 54 -6.45 22.44 -18.79
C ARG A 54 -6.08 22.76 -17.34
N ILE A 55 -5.91 21.74 -16.49
CA ILE A 55 -5.55 21.91 -15.08
C ILE A 55 -4.09 22.37 -14.97
N ARG A 56 -3.82 23.34 -14.10
CA ARG A 56 -2.49 23.86 -13.77
C ARG A 56 -2.35 23.93 -12.24
N PRO A 57 -1.11 23.92 -11.68
CA PRO A 57 -0.89 23.96 -10.24
C PRO A 57 -1.65 25.08 -9.51
N GLU A 58 -1.72 26.26 -10.08
CA GLU A 58 -2.40 27.43 -9.49
C GLU A 58 -3.91 27.28 -9.34
N HIS A 59 -4.52 26.30 -10.01
CA HIS A 59 -5.95 26.04 -9.91
C HIS A 59 -6.35 25.27 -8.63
N TYR A 60 -5.41 24.52 -8.03
CA TYR A 60 -5.74 23.59 -6.95
C TYR A 60 -6.11 24.30 -5.64
N GLU A 61 -5.26 25.20 -5.12
CA GLU A 61 -5.52 25.82 -3.82
C GLU A 61 -6.87 26.57 -3.78
N PRO A 62 -7.21 27.44 -4.76
CA PRO A 62 -8.53 28.09 -4.79
C PRO A 62 -9.70 27.11 -4.88
N ALA A 63 -9.55 26.01 -5.66
CA ALA A 63 -10.59 24.98 -5.77
C ALA A 63 -10.78 24.23 -4.45
N PHE A 64 -9.68 23.91 -3.73
CA PHE A 64 -9.74 23.30 -2.41
C PHE A 64 -10.41 24.22 -1.38
N ASP A 65 -10.08 25.49 -1.35
CA ASP A 65 -10.65 26.43 -0.37
C ASP A 65 -12.15 26.55 -0.54
N LEU A 66 -12.64 26.63 -1.78
CA LEU A 66 -14.07 26.65 -2.09
C LEU A 66 -14.75 25.31 -1.71
N ALA A 67 -14.15 24.19 -2.09
CA ALA A 67 -14.71 22.86 -1.84
C ALA A 67 -14.71 22.49 -0.34
N ILE A 68 -13.70 22.92 0.42
CA ILE A 68 -13.64 22.76 1.88
C ILE A 68 -14.72 23.61 2.56
N SER A 69 -14.92 24.87 2.11
CA SER A 69 -15.99 25.72 2.63
C SER A 69 -17.37 25.11 2.38
N ALA A 70 -17.63 24.66 1.15
CA ALA A 70 -18.88 24.00 0.79
C ALA A 70 -19.13 22.72 1.60
N ALA A 71 -18.13 21.87 1.78
CA ALA A 71 -18.23 20.64 2.59
C ALA A 71 -18.52 20.94 4.05
N ARG A 72 -17.87 21.97 4.64
CA ARG A 72 -18.13 22.45 5.99
C ARG A 72 -19.57 22.91 6.17
N GLU A 73 -20.08 23.74 5.25
CA GLU A 73 -21.45 24.23 5.28
C GLU A 73 -22.48 23.10 5.14
N GLN A 74 -22.21 22.11 4.28
CA GLN A 74 -23.05 20.93 4.12
C GLN A 74 -23.10 20.11 5.42
N SER A 75 -21.98 19.85 6.05
CA SER A 75 -21.90 19.15 7.32
C SER A 75 -22.66 19.91 8.45
N GLN A 76 -22.50 21.24 8.49
CA GLN A 76 -23.22 22.08 9.46
C GLN A 76 -24.73 22.10 9.23
N ARG A 77 -25.20 22.12 7.96
CA ARG A 77 -26.63 22.03 7.64
C ARG A 77 -27.23 20.71 8.13
N ILE A 78 -26.54 19.59 7.94
CA ILE A 78 -26.99 18.28 8.43
C ILE A 78 -27.03 18.28 9.98
N ALA A 79 -25.96 18.77 10.62
CA ALA A 79 -25.86 18.83 12.07
C ALA A 79 -26.95 19.68 12.73
N ASN A 80 -27.32 20.79 12.11
CA ASN A 80 -28.27 21.79 12.63
C ASN A 80 -29.69 21.66 12.05
N ASP A 81 -29.99 20.59 11.29
CA ASP A 81 -31.34 20.34 10.79
C ASP A 81 -32.32 20.22 11.97
N PRO A 82 -33.36 21.10 12.06
CA PRO A 82 -34.32 21.05 13.12
C PRO A 82 -35.28 19.84 13.07
N ALA A 83 -35.34 19.15 11.93
CA ALA A 83 -36.13 17.93 11.80
C ALA A 83 -35.51 16.76 12.59
N ALA A 84 -36.36 15.89 13.10
CA ALA A 84 -35.89 14.66 13.74
C ALA A 84 -34.98 13.88 12.77
N PRO A 85 -33.90 13.23 13.28
CA PRO A 85 -32.99 12.49 12.42
C PRO A 85 -33.71 11.32 11.77
N THR A 86 -33.54 11.19 10.45
CA THR A 86 -33.91 10.03 9.64
C THR A 86 -32.69 9.52 8.89
N PHE A 87 -32.77 8.33 8.35
CA PHE A 87 -31.67 7.79 7.52
C PHE A 87 -31.34 8.74 6.36
N GLU A 88 -32.36 9.26 5.68
CA GLU A 88 -32.23 10.12 4.51
C GLU A 88 -31.66 11.49 4.86
N ASN A 89 -32.19 12.17 5.91
CA ASN A 89 -31.75 13.55 6.25
C ASN A 89 -30.44 13.59 7.06
N THR A 90 -29.89 12.43 7.42
CA THR A 90 -28.65 12.36 8.19
C THR A 90 -27.61 11.50 7.46
N ILE A 91 -27.83 10.19 7.32
CA ILE A 91 -26.82 9.25 6.80
C ILE A 91 -26.66 9.43 5.27
N GLU A 92 -27.77 9.40 4.51
CA GLU A 92 -27.72 9.59 3.06
C GLU A 92 -27.34 11.04 2.70
N ALA A 93 -27.76 12.03 3.48
CA ALA A 93 -27.33 13.40 3.32
C ALA A 93 -25.80 13.55 3.48
N MET A 94 -25.19 12.80 4.40
CA MET A 94 -23.72 12.75 4.55
C MET A 94 -23.04 12.09 3.33
N GLU A 95 -23.60 11.02 2.76
CA GLU A 95 -23.09 10.38 1.54
C GLU A 95 -23.16 11.33 0.32
N ARG A 96 -24.17 12.20 0.25
CA ARG A 96 -24.32 13.21 -0.80
C ARG A 96 -23.43 14.43 -0.61
N SER A 97 -22.90 14.63 0.61
CA SER A 97 -22.08 15.80 0.94
C SER A 97 -20.64 15.67 0.47
N GLY A 98 -19.93 16.79 0.32
CA GLY A 98 -18.49 16.84 0.03
C GLY A 98 -18.08 16.39 -1.38
N ARG A 99 -18.99 16.32 -2.35
CA ARG A 99 -18.70 15.86 -3.72
C ARG A 99 -17.64 16.70 -4.43
N GLU A 100 -17.77 18.03 -4.36
CA GLU A 100 -16.78 18.92 -4.97
C GLU A 100 -15.40 18.69 -4.35
N LEU A 101 -15.35 18.56 -3.03
CA LEU A 101 -14.10 18.26 -2.35
C LEU A 101 -13.53 16.91 -2.77
N SER A 102 -14.37 15.88 -2.91
CA SER A 102 -13.98 14.58 -3.43
C SER A 102 -13.37 14.67 -4.81
N ARG A 103 -13.98 15.39 -5.72
CA ARG A 103 -13.51 15.57 -7.10
C ARG A 103 -12.16 16.30 -7.16
N VAL A 104 -12.04 17.43 -6.45
CA VAL A 104 -10.79 18.20 -6.40
C VAL A 104 -9.68 17.38 -5.75
N ALA A 105 -9.95 16.73 -4.61
CA ALA A 105 -8.97 15.95 -3.89
C ALA A 105 -8.50 14.73 -4.69
N SER A 106 -9.41 13.92 -5.25
CA SER A 106 -8.99 12.75 -6.04
C SER A 106 -8.20 13.15 -7.29
N THR A 107 -8.58 14.23 -7.98
CA THR A 107 -7.82 14.75 -9.11
C THR A 107 -6.43 15.19 -8.70
N PHE A 108 -6.31 15.98 -7.63
CA PHE A 108 -5.02 16.48 -7.14
C PHE A 108 -4.11 15.35 -6.66
N PHE A 109 -4.59 14.49 -5.78
CA PHE A 109 -3.75 13.45 -5.18
C PHE A 109 -3.34 12.35 -6.17
N THR A 110 -4.12 12.12 -7.23
CA THR A 110 -3.70 11.28 -8.35
C THR A 110 -2.45 11.89 -9.02
N VAL A 111 -2.51 13.16 -9.41
CA VAL A 111 -1.37 13.83 -10.04
C VAL A 111 -0.20 13.99 -9.07
N ALA A 112 -0.43 14.45 -7.85
CA ALA A 112 0.63 14.71 -6.87
C ALA A 112 1.42 13.45 -6.46
N SER A 113 0.82 12.26 -6.53
CA SER A 113 1.56 11.00 -6.29
C SER A 113 2.30 10.50 -7.54
N ALA A 114 1.76 10.74 -8.72
CA ALA A 114 2.34 10.32 -10.00
C ALA A 114 3.36 11.33 -10.57
N ASP A 115 3.30 12.58 -10.10
CA ASP A 115 4.17 13.69 -10.53
C ASP A 115 4.37 14.69 -9.37
N ALA A 116 5.20 14.32 -8.40
CA ALA A 116 5.51 15.07 -7.18
C ALA A 116 6.48 16.23 -7.45
N THR A 117 6.11 17.12 -8.37
CA THR A 117 6.87 18.35 -8.63
C THR A 117 6.97 19.23 -7.38
N PRO A 118 7.97 20.16 -7.30
CA PRO A 118 8.03 21.12 -6.19
C PRO A 118 6.74 21.92 -6.00
N ALA A 119 6.04 22.28 -7.09
CA ALA A 119 4.76 22.97 -7.06
C ALA A 119 3.66 22.08 -6.41
N ASN A 120 3.52 20.82 -6.84
CA ASN A 120 2.54 19.89 -6.29
C ASN A 120 2.83 19.57 -4.82
N GLN A 121 4.11 19.45 -4.43
CA GLN A 121 4.52 19.27 -3.03
C GLN A 121 4.16 20.50 -2.16
N ALA A 122 4.36 21.71 -2.66
CA ALA A 122 3.99 22.94 -1.95
C ALA A 122 2.47 23.01 -1.72
N ILE A 123 1.67 22.72 -2.74
CA ILE A 123 0.21 22.65 -2.66
C ILE A 123 -0.22 21.58 -1.64
N GLN A 124 0.35 20.38 -1.72
CA GLN A 124 0.04 19.30 -0.78
C GLN A 124 0.30 19.72 0.67
N LYS A 125 1.43 20.40 0.91
CA LYS A 125 1.79 20.93 2.24
C LYS A 125 0.80 22.00 2.73
N ALA A 126 0.31 22.86 1.85
CA ALA A 126 -0.67 23.90 2.20
C ALA A 126 -2.07 23.33 2.49
N ILE A 127 -2.47 22.26 1.76
CA ILE A 127 -3.83 21.72 1.82
C ILE A 127 -3.99 20.68 2.94
N ALA A 128 -2.97 19.86 3.25
CA ALA A 128 -3.06 18.77 4.21
C ALA A 128 -3.60 19.21 5.59
N PRO A 129 -3.13 20.31 6.20
CA PRO A 129 -3.69 20.80 7.47
C PRO A 129 -5.14 21.28 7.35
N LYS A 130 -5.55 21.85 6.20
CA LYS A 130 -6.93 22.29 5.98
C LYS A 130 -7.89 21.12 5.94
N LEU A 131 -7.51 20.02 5.26
CA LEU A 131 -8.27 18.77 5.19
C LEU A 131 -8.36 18.08 6.55
N ALA A 132 -7.25 18.02 7.30
CA ALA A 132 -7.22 17.44 8.64
C ALA A 132 -8.15 18.21 9.59
N ARG A 133 -8.14 19.54 9.52
CA ARG A 133 -9.06 20.39 10.31
C ARG A 133 -10.52 20.12 9.98
N LEU A 134 -10.88 20.09 8.69
CA LEU A 134 -12.25 19.77 8.27
C LEU A 134 -12.71 18.39 8.75
N SER A 135 -11.82 17.40 8.68
CA SER A 135 -12.09 16.06 9.19
C SER A 135 -12.39 16.08 10.69
N ASN A 136 -11.58 16.76 11.47
CA ASN A 136 -11.80 16.91 12.91
C ASN A 136 -13.09 17.67 13.21
N GLU A 137 -13.34 18.79 12.53
CA GLU A 137 -14.58 19.58 12.66
C GLU A 137 -15.82 18.72 12.38
N THR A 138 -15.77 17.80 11.44
CA THR A 138 -16.89 16.90 11.10
C THR A 138 -17.02 15.75 12.08
N MET A 139 -15.92 15.00 12.32
CA MET A 139 -15.98 13.77 13.12
C MET A 139 -16.18 14.01 14.63
N LEU A 140 -15.80 15.19 15.13
CA LEU A 140 -15.99 15.57 16.53
C LEU A 140 -17.21 16.49 16.75
N ASN A 141 -18.00 16.77 15.70
CA ASN A 141 -19.21 17.57 15.82
C ASN A 141 -20.27 16.81 16.62
N GLN A 142 -20.57 17.32 17.80
CA GLN A 142 -21.49 16.66 18.74
C GLN A 142 -22.93 16.63 18.26
N ALA A 143 -23.41 17.70 17.59
CA ALA A 143 -24.76 17.71 17.05
C ALA A 143 -24.93 16.67 15.93
N LEU A 144 -23.94 16.57 15.03
CA LEU A 144 -23.93 15.56 13.99
C LEU A 144 -23.82 14.14 14.59
N PHE A 145 -22.94 13.93 15.58
CA PHE A 145 -22.82 12.64 16.25
C PHE A 145 -24.11 12.23 16.93
N GLN A 146 -24.80 13.13 17.64
CA GLN A 146 -26.08 12.83 18.30
C GLN A 146 -27.16 12.37 17.30
N ARG A 147 -27.19 12.94 16.09
CA ARG A 147 -28.11 12.49 15.04
C ARG A 147 -27.80 11.06 14.59
N VAL A 148 -26.51 10.78 14.34
CA VAL A 148 -26.03 9.42 13.94
C VAL A 148 -26.27 8.41 15.07
N ASP A 149 -25.95 8.75 16.31
CA ASP A 149 -26.11 7.90 17.48
C ASP A 149 -27.59 7.60 17.78
N THR A 150 -28.48 8.59 17.62
CA THR A 150 -29.93 8.41 17.76
C THR A 150 -30.45 7.37 16.75
N LEU A 151 -30.02 7.44 15.49
CA LEU A 151 -30.40 6.46 14.46
C LEU A 151 -29.81 5.09 14.76
N TYR A 152 -28.54 5.03 15.16
CA TYR A 152 -27.88 3.76 15.47
C TYR A 152 -28.55 3.04 16.64
N ASN A 153 -28.96 3.75 17.70
CA ASN A 153 -29.65 3.17 18.85
C ASN A 153 -31.05 2.67 18.51
N LYS A 154 -31.70 3.24 17.49
CA LYS A 154 -33.02 2.83 16.99
C LYS A 154 -32.95 1.94 15.73
N ARG A 155 -31.79 1.49 15.31
CA ARG A 155 -31.56 0.84 14.00
C ARG A 155 -32.47 -0.35 13.71
N ALA A 156 -32.87 -1.09 14.73
CA ALA A 156 -33.80 -2.23 14.57
C ALA A 156 -35.23 -1.80 14.21
N GLU A 157 -35.61 -0.55 14.50
CA GLU A 157 -36.96 0.01 14.29
C GLU A 157 -37.08 0.75 12.95
N LEU A 158 -35.94 1.04 12.28
CA LEU A 158 -35.90 1.92 11.10
C LEU A 158 -36.28 1.20 9.79
N GLY A 159 -36.45 -0.12 9.77
CA GLY A 159 -36.79 -0.89 8.56
C GLY A 159 -35.73 -0.80 7.45
N LEU A 160 -34.47 -0.58 7.81
CA LEU A 160 -33.35 -0.44 6.87
C LEU A 160 -33.10 -1.74 6.10
N ASN A 161 -32.77 -1.62 4.83
CA ASN A 161 -32.21 -2.75 4.08
C ASN A 161 -30.78 -3.09 4.60
N PRO A 162 -30.23 -4.28 4.26
CA PRO A 162 -28.91 -4.69 4.77
C PRO A 162 -27.78 -3.68 4.49
N GLU A 163 -27.74 -3.05 3.31
CA GLU A 163 -26.71 -2.08 2.97
C GLU A 163 -26.87 -0.77 3.75
N GLN A 164 -28.08 -0.29 3.92
CA GLN A 164 -28.39 0.87 4.75
C GLN A 164 -28.01 0.63 6.22
N ALA A 165 -28.34 -0.55 6.75
CA ALA A 165 -27.98 -0.93 8.10
C ALA A 165 -26.44 -0.96 8.28
N ARG A 166 -25.74 -1.52 7.29
CA ARG A 166 -24.27 -1.52 7.28
C ARG A 166 -23.68 -0.12 7.18
N LEU A 167 -24.23 0.75 6.34
CA LEU A 167 -23.78 2.12 6.22
C LEU A 167 -23.93 2.89 7.56
N LEU A 168 -25.08 2.74 8.21
CA LEU A 168 -25.33 3.35 9.53
C LEU A 168 -24.33 2.82 10.56
N GLU A 169 -24.11 1.50 10.62
CA GLU A 169 -23.12 0.86 11.49
C GLU A 169 -21.70 1.43 11.27
N GLN A 170 -21.26 1.45 10.01
CA GLN A 170 -19.92 1.94 9.67
C GLN A 170 -19.77 3.45 9.91
N THR A 171 -20.82 4.21 9.70
CA THR A 171 -20.83 5.66 9.99
C THR A 171 -20.74 5.91 11.49
N HIS A 172 -21.58 5.28 12.31
CA HIS A 172 -21.52 5.37 13.76
C HIS A 172 -20.15 4.97 14.31
N LYS A 173 -19.63 3.83 13.86
CA LYS A 173 -18.30 3.32 14.24
C LYS A 173 -17.18 4.32 13.92
N ARG A 174 -17.23 5.01 12.79
CA ARG A 174 -16.24 6.05 12.44
C ARG A 174 -16.25 7.20 13.44
N PHE A 175 -17.42 7.70 13.85
CA PHE A 175 -17.53 8.75 14.87
C PHE A 175 -17.01 8.29 16.23
N VAL A 176 -17.40 7.10 16.68
CA VAL A 176 -16.95 6.54 17.95
C VAL A 176 -15.42 6.38 17.96
N ARG A 177 -14.84 5.82 16.89
CA ARG A 177 -13.38 5.64 16.78
C ARG A 177 -12.60 6.96 16.64
N ALA A 178 -13.25 8.03 16.21
CA ALA A 178 -12.68 9.37 16.23
C ALA A 178 -12.72 10.01 17.64
N GLY A 179 -13.49 9.44 18.57
CA GLY A 179 -13.63 9.92 19.94
C GLY A 179 -14.90 10.73 20.20
N ALA A 180 -15.86 10.78 19.26
CA ALA A 180 -17.08 11.57 19.43
C ALA A 180 -17.93 11.17 20.65
N ALA A 181 -17.90 9.90 21.04
CA ALA A 181 -18.62 9.38 22.21
C ALA A 181 -17.94 9.66 23.56
N LEU A 182 -16.72 10.18 23.58
CA LEU A 182 -15.97 10.46 24.82
C LEU A 182 -16.48 11.69 25.52
N SER A 183 -16.16 11.83 26.85
CA SER A 183 -16.35 13.07 27.57
C SER A 183 -15.59 14.23 26.92
N ALA A 184 -15.97 15.47 27.19
CA ALA A 184 -15.31 16.66 26.65
C ALA A 184 -13.81 16.70 26.99
N GLU A 185 -13.46 16.31 28.21
CA GLU A 185 -12.08 16.24 28.70
C GLU A 185 -11.29 15.17 27.95
N ALA A 186 -11.82 13.94 27.84
CA ALA A 186 -11.17 12.84 27.12
C ALA A 186 -11.01 13.14 25.62
N ARG A 187 -12.01 13.79 24.97
CA ARG A 187 -11.89 14.25 23.57
C ARG A 187 -10.75 15.24 23.40
N THR A 188 -10.62 16.22 24.30
CA THR A 188 -9.51 17.19 24.26
C THR A 188 -8.17 16.47 24.37
N ARG A 189 -8.06 15.50 25.28
CA ARG A 189 -6.82 14.72 25.43
C ARG A 189 -6.51 13.86 24.21
N VAL A 190 -7.48 13.15 23.64
CA VAL A 190 -7.31 12.35 22.41
C VAL A 190 -6.89 13.23 21.23
N ALA A 191 -7.48 14.43 21.10
CA ALA A 191 -7.07 15.38 20.06
C ALA A 191 -5.61 15.80 20.21
N ALA A 192 -5.16 16.14 21.42
CA ALA A 192 -3.78 16.48 21.72
C ALA A 192 -2.82 15.31 21.46
N ILE A 193 -3.20 14.07 21.83
CA ILE A 193 -2.43 12.86 21.53
C ILE A 193 -2.28 12.67 20.02
N ASN A 194 -3.36 12.80 19.26
CA ASN A 194 -3.32 12.64 17.81
C ASN A 194 -2.41 13.68 17.13
N GLU A 195 -2.43 14.93 17.61
CA GLU A 195 -1.55 15.98 17.11
C GLU A 195 -0.07 15.70 17.45
N GLU A 196 0.22 15.29 18.68
CA GLU A 196 1.58 14.92 19.11
C GLU A 196 2.10 13.71 18.32
N MET A 197 1.27 12.66 18.12
CA MET A 197 1.64 11.50 17.32
C MET A 197 1.91 11.86 15.85
N ALA A 198 1.12 12.76 15.26
CA ALA A 198 1.35 13.21 13.88
C ALA A 198 2.70 13.93 13.75
N ASN A 199 3.02 14.84 14.70
CA ASN A 199 4.29 15.54 14.73
C ASN A 199 5.47 14.59 14.92
N LEU A 200 5.36 13.62 15.82
CA LEU A 200 6.39 12.60 16.07
C LEU A 200 6.61 11.70 14.84
N GLY A 201 5.56 11.31 14.13
CA GLY A 201 5.67 10.55 12.89
C GLY A 201 6.46 11.31 11.82
N VAL A 202 6.18 12.60 11.65
CA VAL A 202 6.96 13.48 10.75
C VAL A 202 8.43 13.54 11.18
N GLN A 203 8.73 13.74 12.48
CA GLN A 203 10.09 13.78 13.00
C GLN A 203 10.83 12.46 12.78
N PHE A 204 10.14 11.32 13.03
CA PHE A 204 10.66 9.98 12.77
C PHE A 204 11.09 9.83 11.29
N GLY A 205 10.19 10.14 10.36
CA GLY A 205 10.47 10.05 8.92
C GLY A 205 11.62 10.95 8.47
N GLN A 206 11.69 12.19 8.99
CA GLN A 206 12.78 13.13 8.69
C GLN A 206 14.13 12.65 9.22
N LYS A 207 14.18 12.17 10.46
CA LYS A 207 15.39 11.60 11.05
C LYS A 207 15.86 10.38 10.27
N LEU A 208 14.96 9.48 9.94
CA LEU A 208 15.27 8.28 9.17
C LEU A 208 15.85 8.64 7.79
N LEU A 209 15.25 9.60 7.09
CA LEU A 209 15.74 10.06 5.79
C LEU A 209 17.12 10.69 5.90
N ALA A 210 17.34 11.53 6.92
CA ALA A 210 18.63 12.18 7.17
C ALA A 210 19.71 11.15 7.53
N ASP A 211 19.38 10.16 8.37
CA ASP A 211 20.31 9.09 8.74
C ASP A 211 20.64 8.20 7.54
N GLN A 212 19.63 7.86 6.72
CA GLN A 212 19.84 7.13 5.48
C GLN A 212 20.84 7.83 4.56
N LYS A 213 20.66 9.14 4.32
CA LYS A 213 21.57 9.93 3.48
C LYS A 213 22.99 10.03 4.08
N ALA A 214 23.10 10.18 5.39
CA ALA A 214 24.38 10.24 6.10
C ALA A 214 25.17 8.92 6.04
N ASN A 215 24.49 7.80 5.82
CA ASN A 215 25.08 6.47 5.72
C ASN A 215 25.20 5.94 4.29
N ASP A 216 25.06 6.80 3.28
CA ASP A 216 25.36 6.45 1.89
C ASP A 216 26.81 5.94 1.76
N VAL A 217 26.99 4.81 1.09
CA VAL A 217 28.27 4.11 0.99
C VAL A 217 28.99 4.43 -0.33
N PHE A 218 30.21 4.96 -0.22
CA PHE A 218 31.09 5.17 -1.38
C PHE A 218 32.12 4.04 -1.43
N LEU A 219 32.16 3.33 -2.56
CA LEU A 219 33.06 2.22 -2.81
C LEU A 219 34.11 2.58 -3.87
N THR A 220 35.24 1.88 -3.83
CA THR A 220 36.32 1.96 -4.83
C THR A 220 36.07 1.01 -5.99
N ALA A 221 36.82 1.14 -7.10
CA ALA A 221 36.74 0.22 -8.23
C ALA A 221 37.00 -1.24 -7.85
N ALA A 222 37.91 -1.51 -6.92
CA ALA A 222 38.21 -2.86 -6.44
C ALA A 222 37.09 -3.47 -5.59
N GLU A 223 36.28 -2.64 -4.93
CA GLU A 223 35.16 -3.10 -4.10
C GLU A 223 33.90 -3.41 -4.93
N VAL A 224 33.79 -2.88 -6.14
CA VAL A 224 32.68 -3.12 -7.08
C VAL A 224 33.04 -4.11 -8.19
N GLU A 225 34.26 -4.66 -8.16
CA GLU A 225 34.69 -5.67 -9.14
C GLU A 225 33.79 -6.91 -9.08
N GLY A 226 33.33 -7.37 -10.25
CA GLY A 226 32.44 -8.53 -10.37
C GLY A 226 30.94 -8.23 -10.25
N LEU A 227 30.55 -6.96 -10.03
CA LEU A 227 29.15 -6.56 -10.12
C LEU A 227 28.66 -6.46 -11.57
N PRO A 228 27.35 -6.61 -11.83
CA PRO A 228 26.74 -6.33 -13.13
C PRO A 228 27.05 -4.90 -13.62
N ALA A 229 27.30 -4.78 -14.93
CA ALA A 229 27.78 -3.53 -15.55
C ALA A 229 26.79 -2.35 -15.37
N ASP A 230 25.50 -2.63 -15.40
CA ASP A 230 24.43 -1.66 -15.16
C ASP A 230 24.47 -1.10 -13.72
N GLN A 231 24.67 -1.96 -12.71
CA GLN A 231 24.82 -1.53 -11.31
C GLN A 231 26.07 -0.65 -11.14
N VAL A 232 27.21 -1.04 -11.74
CA VAL A 232 28.45 -0.27 -11.68
C VAL A 232 28.26 1.10 -12.35
N SER A 233 27.63 1.14 -13.52
CA SER A 233 27.37 2.39 -14.26
C SER A 233 26.45 3.34 -13.47
N ALA A 234 25.36 2.81 -12.90
CA ALA A 234 24.45 3.60 -12.08
C ALA A 234 25.12 4.16 -10.82
N ALA A 235 25.93 3.34 -10.13
CA ALA A 235 26.66 3.77 -8.94
C ALA A 235 27.73 4.82 -9.24
N ALA A 236 28.43 4.72 -10.38
CA ALA A 236 29.39 5.73 -10.86
C ALA A 236 28.70 7.06 -11.17
N ALA A 237 27.57 7.02 -11.89
CA ALA A 237 26.78 8.21 -12.21
C ALA A 237 26.25 8.90 -10.92
N ALA A 238 25.77 8.12 -9.95
CA ALA A 238 25.33 8.64 -8.66
C ALA A 238 26.47 9.31 -7.87
N ALA A 239 27.64 8.70 -7.83
CA ALA A 239 28.82 9.27 -7.18
C ALA A 239 29.30 10.56 -7.86
N GLN A 240 29.25 10.60 -9.19
CA GLN A 240 29.59 11.81 -9.95
C GLN A 240 28.61 12.95 -9.65
N ALA A 241 27.31 12.67 -9.57
CA ALA A 241 26.28 13.63 -9.21
C ALA A 241 26.45 14.16 -7.77
N ASP A 242 26.98 13.34 -6.85
CA ASP A 242 27.30 13.72 -5.46
C ASP A 242 28.72 14.37 -5.33
N GLY A 243 29.38 14.73 -6.44
CA GLY A 243 30.66 15.43 -6.46
C GLY A 243 31.88 14.55 -6.13
N LYS A 244 31.77 13.21 -6.24
CA LYS A 244 32.84 12.25 -5.98
C LYS A 244 33.16 11.38 -7.20
N PRO A 245 33.65 11.97 -8.31
CA PRO A 245 33.97 11.19 -9.51
C PRO A 245 35.07 10.15 -9.22
N GLY A 246 34.96 9.00 -9.85
CA GLY A 246 35.89 7.86 -9.65
C GLY A 246 35.57 6.97 -8.45
N GLN A 247 34.52 7.28 -7.68
CA GLN A 247 33.93 6.40 -6.70
C GLN A 247 32.58 5.84 -7.20
N TYR A 248 32.00 4.95 -6.41
CA TYR A 248 30.73 4.28 -6.71
C TYR A 248 29.79 4.44 -5.51
N LEU A 249 28.70 5.18 -5.68
CA LEU A 249 27.75 5.47 -4.61
C LEU A 249 26.63 4.43 -4.58
N PHE A 250 26.48 3.77 -3.43
CA PHE A 250 25.35 2.93 -3.09
C PHE A 250 24.56 3.59 -1.95
N PRO A 251 23.41 4.18 -2.22
CA PRO A 251 22.56 4.73 -1.16
C PRO A 251 22.13 3.64 -0.17
N ALA A 252 21.95 4.03 1.10
CA ALA A 252 21.45 3.11 2.13
C ALA A 252 19.94 2.81 1.94
N THR A 253 19.54 2.40 0.74
CA THR A 253 18.18 2.02 0.34
C THR A 253 18.10 0.52 0.05
N ARG A 254 16.90 -0.02 0.12
CA ARG A 254 16.66 -1.43 -0.21
C ARG A 254 17.01 -1.76 -1.66
N SER A 255 16.59 -0.88 -2.58
CA SER A 255 16.81 -1.04 -4.02
C SER A 255 18.29 -1.02 -4.42
N ALA A 256 19.17 -0.39 -3.61
CA ALA A 256 20.61 -0.43 -3.82
C ALA A 256 21.26 -1.61 -3.06
N ALA A 257 20.86 -1.83 -1.81
CA ALA A 257 21.54 -2.80 -0.93
C ALA A 257 21.26 -4.26 -1.33
N GLU A 258 19.99 -4.64 -1.60
CA GLU A 258 19.66 -6.04 -1.88
C GLU A 258 20.29 -6.58 -3.17
N PRO A 259 20.25 -5.88 -4.32
CA PRO A 259 20.96 -6.32 -5.51
C PRO A 259 22.48 -6.39 -5.33
N PHE A 260 23.06 -5.42 -4.57
CA PHE A 260 24.48 -5.46 -4.24
C PHE A 260 24.84 -6.70 -3.41
N LEU A 261 24.10 -6.95 -2.33
CA LEU A 261 24.32 -8.10 -1.45
C LEU A 261 24.16 -9.45 -2.17
N THR A 262 23.36 -9.48 -3.23
CA THR A 262 23.14 -10.68 -4.06
C THR A 262 24.31 -10.91 -5.01
N ALA A 263 24.84 -9.84 -5.64
CA ALA A 263 25.80 -9.96 -6.75
C ALA A 263 27.27 -9.77 -6.35
N ALA A 264 27.57 -8.98 -5.29
CA ALA A 264 28.93 -8.54 -4.98
C ALA A 264 29.82 -9.69 -4.46
N PRO A 265 30.93 -10.05 -5.12
CA PRO A 265 31.89 -11.04 -4.59
C PRO A 265 32.63 -10.53 -3.35
N ASN A 266 32.88 -9.22 -3.26
CA ASN A 266 33.65 -8.61 -2.19
C ASN A 266 32.90 -8.62 -0.85
N ARG A 267 33.28 -9.54 0.05
CA ARG A 267 32.61 -9.75 1.37
C ARG A 267 32.65 -8.51 2.26
N ALA A 268 33.79 -7.78 2.28
CA ALA A 268 33.94 -6.58 3.11
C ALA A 268 33.03 -5.44 2.60
N ALA A 269 32.86 -5.33 1.28
CA ALA A 269 31.93 -4.38 0.69
C ALA A 269 30.45 -4.76 1.01
N ARG A 270 30.11 -6.07 0.99
CA ARG A 270 28.79 -6.55 1.43
C ARG A 270 28.51 -6.14 2.89
N GLU A 271 29.48 -6.33 3.79
CA GLU A 271 29.34 -5.91 5.19
C GLU A 271 29.06 -4.41 5.31
N LYS A 272 29.82 -3.54 4.61
CA LYS A 272 29.62 -2.09 4.62
C LYS A 272 28.19 -1.72 4.20
N ILE A 273 27.74 -2.25 3.07
CA ILE A 273 26.39 -1.98 2.52
C ILE A 273 25.31 -2.50 3.46
N TRP A 274 25.47 -3.73 3.98
CA TRP A 274 24.50 -4.32 4.90
C TRP A 274 24.38 -3.49 6.19
N ARG A 275 25.49 -3.07 6.78
CA ARG A 275 25.48 -2.25 8.00
C ARG A 275 24.79 -0.91 7.76
N ALA A 276 25.16 -0.20 6.69
CA ALA A 276 24.57 1.07 6.34
C ALA A 276 23.05 0.96 6.14
N PHE A 277 22.59 -0.10 5.47
CA PHE A 277 21.18 -0.33 5.23
C PHE A 277 20.44 -0.77 6.51
N THR A 278 21.00 -1.68 7.31
CA THR A 278 20.31 -2.32 8.42
C THR A 278 20.21 -1.41 9.66
N PHE A 279 21.21 -0.58 9.93
CA PHE A 279 21.25 0.26 11.14
C PHE A 279 20.71 1.68 10.94
N ARG A 280 19.97 1.93 9.86
CA ARG A 280 19.29 3.22 9.67
C ARG A 280 18.37 3.52 10.86
N GLY A 281 18.41 4.76 11.35
CA GLY A 281 17.65 5.20 12.50
C GLY A 281 18.16 4.67 13.86
N ASP A 282 19.18 3.78 13.86
CA ASP A 282 19.75 3.18 15.07
C ASP A 282 21.23 3.59 15.31
N ASN A 283 21.72 4.52 14.53
CA ASN A 283 23.08 5.03 14.69
C ASN A 283 23.18 5.97 15.91
N ALA A 284 24.35 5.99 16.56
CA ALA A 284 24.62 6.87 17.71
C ALA A 284 24.85 8.34 17.26
N ASN A 285 23.83 8.95 16.64
CA ASN A 285 23.86 10.32 16.14
C ASN A 285 22.54 11.04 16.42
N ALA A 286 22.41 12.29 15.98
CA ALA A 286 21.20 13.11 16.18
C ALA A 286 19.95 12.57 15.44
N ASN A 287 20.14 11.65 14.49
CA ASN A 287 19.07 11.07 13.68
C ASN A 287 18.57 9.72 14.22
N ASN A 288 19.02 9.32 15.41
CA ASN A 288 18.48 8.14 16.10
C ASN A 288 16.98 8.33 16.39
N THR A 289 16.16 7.32 16.10
CA THR A 289 14.70 7.40 16.14
C THR A 289 14.08 6.85 17.44
N SER A 290 14.89 6.31 18.36
CA SER A 290 14.41 5.60 19.56
C SER A 290 13.53 6.46 20.47
N ALA A 291 13.82 7.78 20.57
CA ALA A 291 13.01 8.69 21.39
C ALA A 291 11.60 8.89 20.82
N GLU A 292 11.48 9.04 19.50
CA GLU A 292 10.20 9.17 18.80
C GLU A 292 9.39 7.87 18.92
N ILE A 293 10.05 6.72 18.74
CA ILE A 293 9.42 5.39 18.89
C ILE A 293 8.85 5.23 20.29
N LYS A 294 9.66 5.46 21.34
CA LYS A 294 9.22 5.36 22.73
C LYS A 294 7.97 6.22 22.98
N ARG A 295 8.05 7.50 22.58
CA ARG A 295 6.95 8.43 22.81
C ARG A 295 5.70 8.08 22.02
N LEU A 296 5.82 7.64 20.77
CA LEU A 296 4.69 7.18 19.97
C LEU A 296 3.99 5.98 20.60
N VAL A 297 4.73 5.01 21.12
CA VAL A 297 4.14 3.83 21.79
C VAL A 297 3.44 4.23 23.10
N GLU A 298 4.04 5.09 23.91
CA GLU A 298 3.40 5.63 25.14
C GLU A 298 2.05 6.30 24.81
N LEU A 299 2.02 7.15 23.80
CA LEU A 299 0.80 7.85 23.37
C LEU A 299 -0.26 6.88 22.80
N ARG A 300 0.15 5.83 22.11
CA ARG A 300 -0.75 4.78 21.61
C ARG A 300 -1.38 4.00 22.76
N ILE A 301 -0.61 3.67 23.78
CA ILE A 301 -1.10 3.02 25.00
C ILE A 301 -2.12 3.93 25.71
N GLU A 302 -1.78 5.19 25.93
CA GLU A 302 -2.67 6.16 26.57
C GLU A 302 -3.98 6.33 25.76
N ARG A 303 -3.87 6.50 24.44
CA ARG A 303 -5.04 6.65 23.57
C ARG A 303 -5.94 5.42 23.62
N ALA A 304 -5.38 4.22 23.59
CA ALA A 304 -6.16 2.98 23.66
C ALA A 304 -6.97 2.90 24.94
N LYS A 305 -6.36 3.24 26.09
CA LYS A 305 -7.04 3.29 27.39
C LYS A 305 -8.17 4.32 27.40
N LEU A 306 -7.95 5.52 26.87
CA LEU A 306 -9.00 6.56 26.75
C LEU A 306 -10.15 6.10 25.85
N MET A 307 -9.86 5.32 24.82
CA MET A 307 -10.85 4.74 23.89
C MET A 307 -11.51 3.46 24.42
N GLY A 308 -11.21 3.03 25.67
CA GLY A 308 -11.79 1.86 26.30
C GLY A 308 -11.24 0.51 25.83
N ALA A 309 -10.10 0.50 25.12
CA ALA A 309 -9.43 -0.70 24.70
C ALA A 309 -8.30 -1.09 25.66
N ALA A 310 -8.05 -2.41 25.83
CA ALA A 310 -7.00 -2.91 26.69
C ALA A 310 -5.61 -2.52 26.19
N THR A 311 -5.38 -2.65 24.89
CA THR A 311 -4.14 -2.30 24.22
C THR A 311 -4.37 -1.55 22.91
N HIS A 312 -3.30 -0.97 22.34
CA HIS A 312 -3.40 -0.35 21.01
C HIS A 312 -3.77 -1.38 19.93
N ALA A 313 -3.26 -2.62 20.03
CA ALA A 313 -3.62 -3.69 19.12
C ALA A 313 -5.13 -4.03 19.20
N ASP A 314 -5.70 -4.13 20.40
CA ASP A 314 -7.15 -4.35 20.55
C ASP A 314 -7.97 -3.22 19.92
N PHE A 315 -7.56 -1.97 20.14
CA PHE A 315 -8.22 -0.81 19.52
C PHE A 315 -8.18 -0.89 17.99
N VAL A 316 -7.03 -1.21 17.41
CA VAL A 316 -6.87 -1.27 15.95
C VAL A 316 -7.65 -2.45 15.36
N LEU A 317 -7.46 -3.66 15.89
CA LEU A 317 -8.02 -4.88 15.32
C LEU A 317 -9.53 -5.00 15.52
N SER A 318 -10.14 -4.26 16.46
CA SER A 318 -11.61 -4.21 16.59
C SER A 318 -12.33 -3.82 15.28
N ASP A 319 -11.64 -3.15 14.34
CA ASP A 319 -12.15 -2.75 13.02
C ASP A 319 -11.57 -3.61 11.88
N ALA A 320 -10.80 -4.63 12.17
CA ALA A 320 -10.20 -5.54 11.21
C ALA A 320 -11.02 -6.83 11.05
N MET A 321 -10.70 -7.64 10.06
CA MET A 321 -11.32 -8.96 9.85
C MET A 321 -10.87 -9.95 10.93
N ALA A 322 -9.62 -9.88 11.38
CA ALA A 322 -9.07 -10.71 12.46
C ALA A 322 -9.74 -10.45 13.82
N LYS A 323 -10.33 -9.27 14.04
CA LYS A 323 -11.04 -8.85 15.27
C LYS A 323 -10.17 -8.75 16.52
N THR A 324 -9.23 -9.67 16.73
CA THR A 324 -8.42 -9.72 17.95
C THR A 324 -6.93 -9.90 17.64
N PRO A 325 -6.05 -9.36 18.51
CA PRO A 325 -4.62 -9.60 18.40
C PRO A 325 -4.21 -11.09 18.48
N ASP A 326 -4.98 -11.90 19.23
CA ASP A 326 -4.71 -13.33 19.34
C ASP A 326 -4.95 -14.07 18.03
N ALA A 327 -6.02 -13.79 17.31
CA ALA A 327 -6.30 -14.39 16.00
C ALA A 327 -5.21 -14.05 14.98
N ALA A 328 -4.72 -12.80 14.99
CA ALA A 328 -3.62 -12.38 14.13
C ALA A 328 -2.32 -13.11 14.48
N MET A 329 -1.99 -13.21 15.77
CA MET A 329 -0.79 -13.94 16.24
C MET A 329 -0.86 -15.43 15.97
N GLU A 330 -2.02 -16.06 16.11
CA GLU A 330 -2.23 -17.48 15.79
C GLU A 330 -1.84 -17.79 14.34
N LEU A 331 -2.34 -16.98 13.39
CA LEU A 331 -1.96 -17.13 11.99
C LEU A 331 -0.47 -16.89 11.77
N LEU A 332 0.09 -15.80 12.31
CA LEU A 332 1.51 -15.50 12.16
C LEU A 332 2.38 -16.64 12.67
N MET A 333 2.08 -17.20 13.84
CA MET A 333 2.87 -18.29 14.42
C MET A 333 2.66 -19.62 13.69
N ALA A 334 1.48 -19.89 13.13
CA ALA A 334 1.21 -21.07 12.30
C ALA A 334 2.08 -21.08 11.04
N VAL A 335 2.42 -19.91 10.48
CA VAL A 335 3.30 -19.78 9.31
C VAL A 335 4.78 -19.69 9.75
N TYR A 336 5.06 -18.99 10.85
CA TYR A 336 6.41 -18.76 11.36
C TYR A 336 7.14 -20.09 11.71
N THR A 337 6.46 -20.99 12.41
CA THR A 337 7.09 -22.23 12.92
C THR A 337 7.66 -23.10 11.78
N PRO A 338 6.91 -23.50 10.73
CA PRO A 338 7.50 -24.25 9.63
C PRO A 338 8.50 -23.43 8.80
N ALA A 339 8.31 -22.10 8.69
CA ALA A 339 9.28 -21.24 8.02
C ALA A 339 10.64 -21.21 8.73
N LEU A 340 10.65 -21.24 10.07
CA LEU A 340 11.89 -21.30 10.85
C LEU A 340 12.65 -22.61 10.61
N VAL A 341 11.94 -23.72 10.48
CA VAL A 341 12.57 -25.02 10.13
C VAL A 341 13.21 -24.92 8.74
N ARG A 342 12.48 -24.41 7.76
CA ARG A 342 12.98 -24.22 6.38
C ARG A 342 14.16 -23.25 6.33
N ALA A 343 14.11 -22.15 7.06
CA ALA A 343 15.22 -21.19 7.12
C ALA A 343 16.52 -21.81 7.68
N ASN A 344 16.43 -22.72 8.65
CA ASN A 344 17.59 -23.45 9.15
C ASN A 344 18.14 -24.44 8.11
N GLU A 345 17.29 -25.11 7.33
CA GLU A 345 17.73 -25.96 6.21
C GLU A 345 18.46 -25.14 5.14
N GLU A 346 17.90 -23.98 4.76
CA GLU A 346 18.49 -23.05 3.81
C GLU A 346 19.83 -22.49 4.32
N LEU A 347 19.93 -22.19 5.62
CA LEU A 347 21.19 -21.78 6.26
C LEU A 347 22.26 -22.86 6.16
N ALA A 348 21.90 -24.13 6.36
CA ALA A 348 22.84 -25.24 6.23
C ALA A 348 23.39 -25.37 4.79
N ASP A 349 22.54 -25.21 3.77
CA ASP A 349 22.95 -25.19 2.36
C ASP A 349 23.92 -24.04 2.07
N ILE A 350 23.62 -22.85 2.59
CA ILE A 350 24.48 -21.66 2.46
C ILE A 350 25.82 -21.87 3.14
N GLN A 351 25.83 -22.40 4.37
CA GLN A 351 27.07 -22.69 5.12
C GLN A 351 27.95 -23.71 4.40
N ALA A 352 27.33 -24.77 3.84
CA ALA A 352 28.05 -25.78 3.07
C ALA A 352 28.70 -25.22 1.80
N LEU A 353 28.06 -24.23 1.16
CA LEU A 353 28.63 -23.57 -0.02
C LEU A 353 29.70 -22.55 0.40
N ALA A 354 29.46 -21.72 1.39
CA ALA A 354 30.38 -20.71 1.90
C ALA A 354 31.69 -21.31 2.41
N ALA A 355 31.62 -22.51 3.03
CA ALA A 355 32.81 -23.23 3.49
C ALA A 355 33.78 -23.58 2.35
N LYS A 356 33.33 -23.78 1.11
CA LYS A 356 34.18 -24.02 -0.06
C LYS A 356 35.03 -22.79 -0.41
N ASP A 357 34.52 -21.59 -0.09
CA ASP A 357 35.21 -20.32 -0.25
C ASP A 357 36.02 -19.92 1.00
N GLY A 358 36.12 -20.84 2.00
CA GLY A 358 36.83 -20.60 3.26
C GLY A 358 36.05 -19.75 4.27
N VAL A 359 34.75 -19.49 4.04
CA VAL A 359 33.89 -18.74 4.96
C VAL A 359 33.23 -19.75 5.91
N THR A 360 33.75 -19.86 7.14
CA THR A 360 33.24 -20.77 8.19
C THR A 360 32.26 -20.11 9.15
N ASP A 361 32.20 -18.75 9.15
CA ASP A 361 31.32 -17.94 9.96
C ASP A 361 30.45 -17.09 9.04
N VAL A 362 29.31 -17.66 8.60
CA VAL A 362 28.33 -17.00 7.73
C VAL A 362 27.64 -15.90 8.52
N GLN A 363 27.64 -14.70 7.96
CA GLN A 363 27.06 -13.50 8.54
C GLN A 363 25.82 -13.05 7.74
N PRO A 364 24.98 -12.13 8.24
CA PRO A 364 23.79 -11.66 7.52
C PRO A 364 24.06 -11.10 6.13
N TRP A 365 25.21 -10.47 5.91
CA TRP A 365 25.63 -9.96 4.60
C TRP A 365 26.08 -11.01 3.61
N ASP A 366 26.23 -12.28 4.04
CA ASP A 366 26.62 -13.40 3.19
C ASP A 366 25.41 -14.16 2.63
N TRP A 367 24.25 -14.07 3.30
CA TRP A 367 23.06 -14.89 2.97
C TRP A 367 22.66 -14.76 1.50
N ARG A 368 22.38 -13.52 1.04
CA ARG A 368 21.87 -13.29 -0.32
C ARG A 368 22.84 -13.72 -1.40
N TYR A 369 24.13 -13.49 -1.17
CA TYR A 369 25.20 -13.88 -2.08
C TYR A 369 25.27 -15.39 -2.29
N TYR A 370 25.30 -16.16 -1.21
CA TYR A 370 25.35 -17.61 -1.31
C TYR A 370 24.00 -18.22 -1.68
N ALA A 371 22.89 -17.66 -1.27
CA ALA A 371 21.57 -18.09 -1.70
C ALA A 371 21.42 -18.00 -3.23
N GLU A 372 21.90 -16.93 -3.87
CA GLU A 372 21.86 -16.80 -5.33
C GLU A 372 22.72 -17.87 -6.03
N GLN A 373 23.87 -18.20 -5.48
CA GLN A 373 24.69 -19.26 -6.03
C GLN A 373 24.01 -20.64 -5.90
N VAL A 374 23.38 -20.93 -4.75
CA VAL A 374 22.57 -22.15 -4.56
C VAL A 374 21.42 -22.19 -5.57
N ARG A 375 20.70 -21.05 -5.77
CA ARG A 375 19.61 -20.93 -6.74
C ARG A 375 20.08 -21.23 -8.18
N SER A 376 21.17 -20.60 -8.58
CA SER A 376 21.73 -20.80 -9.94
C SER A 376 22.16 -22.26 -10.18
N GLN A 377 22.76 -22.91 -9.17
CA GLN A 377 23.16 -24.33 -9.27
C GLN A 377 21.96 -25.28 -9.33
N ARG A 378 20.85 -24.98 -8.64
CA ARG A 378 19.67 -25.85 -8.56
C ARG A 378 18.74 -25.73 -9.78
N PHE A 379 18.53 -24.53 -10.29
CA PHE A 379 17.49 -24.26 -11.28
C PHE A 379 18.02 -23.92 -12.67
N ALA A 380 19.32 -23.66 -12.83
CA ALA A 380 19.93 -23.27 -14.11
C ALA A 380 19.19 -22.09 -14.79
N LEU A 381 18.67 -21.15 -14.00
CA LEU A 381 17.92 -19.97 -14.47
C LEU A 381 18.85 -18.78 -14.62
N ASP A 382 18.75 -18.15 -15.78
CA ASP A 382 19.28 -16.81 -16.06
C ASP A 382 18.11 -15.83 -16.15
N GLU A 383 18.00 -14.95 -15.17
CA GLU A 383 16.92 -13.97 -15.09
C GLU A 383 16.92 -13.00 -16.28
N ALA A 384 18.09 -12.64 -16.80
CA ALA A 384 18.20 -11.80 -17.98
C ALA A 384 17.63 -12.49 -19.23
N GLN A 385 17.78 -13.81 -19.35
CA GLN A 385 17.17 -14.59 -20.43
C GLN A 385 15.64 -14.69 -20.25
N VAL A 386 15.16 -14.96 -19.04
CA VAL A 386 13.71 -15.00 -18.75
C VAL A 386 13.04 -13.68 -19.14
N LYS A 387 13.66 -12.55 -18.80
CA LYS A 387 13.15 -11.21 -19.10
C LYS A 387 12.95 -10.97 -20.61
N GLN A 388 13.73 -11.59 -21.49
CA GLN A 388 13.56 -11.48 -22.95
C GLN A 388 12.20 -11.99 -23.45
N TYR A 389 11.55 -12.86 -22.70
CA TYR A 389 10.23 -13.42 -23.01
C TYR A 389 9.08 -12.65 -22.35
N MET A 390 9.35 -11.60 -21.57
CA MET A 390 8.38 -10.88 -20.75
C MET A 390 8.17 -9.42 -21.22
N PRO A 391 7.71 -9.20 -22.49
CA PRO A 391 7.41 -7.84 -22.93
C PRO A 391 6.17 -7.29 -22.23
N LEU A 392 6.21 -6.03 -21.77
CA LEU A 392 5.12 -5.39 -21.05
C LEU A 392 3.77 -5.50 -21.79
N ASP A 393 3.74 -5.21 -23.10
CA ASP A 393 2.48 -5.30 -23.88
C ASP A 393 1.92 -6.73 -23.93
N GLY A 394 2.79 -7.74 -23.96
CA GLY A 394 2.39 -9.15 -23.89
C GLY A 394 1.78 -9.48 -22.53
N ILE A 395 2.39 -9.00 -21.43
CA ILE A 395 1.88 -9.24 -20.09
C ILE A 395 0.58 -8.46 -19.82
N VAL A 396 0.43 -7.25 -20.37
CA VAL A 396 -0.83 -6.51 -20.35
C VAL A 396 -1.94 -7.26 -21.09
N ALA A 397 -1.62 -7.85 -22.25
CA ALA A 397 -2.57 -8.69 -22.97
C ALA A 397 -2.94 -9.96 -22.17
N ALA A 398 -1.97 -10.58 -21.46
CA ALA A 398 -2.22 -11.70 -20.54
C ALA A 398 -3.18 -11.31 -19.42
N MET A 399 -3.00 -10.13 -18.83
CA MET A 399 -3.86 -9.59 -17.78
C MET A 399 -5.30 -9.39 -18.26
N PHE A 400 -5.48 -8.80 -19.44
CA PHE A 400 -6.83 -8.61 -19.99
C PHE A 400 -7.47 -9.92 -20.45
N GLU A 401 -6.71 -10.87 -21.01
CA GLU A 401 -7.23 -12.21 -21.35
C GLU A 401 -7.67 -12.97 -20.09
N THR A 402 -6.89 -12.90 -19.00
CA THR A 402 -7.25 -13.48 -17.71
C THR A 402 -8.59 -12.91 -17.22
N THR A 403 -8.75 -11.59 -17.29
CA THR A 403 -9.99 -10.90 -16.91
C THR A 403 -11.17 -11.32 -17.76
N GLN A 404 -10.95 -11.50 -19.07
CA GLN A 404 -11.99 -11.97 -19.98
C GLN A 404 -12.41 -13.41 -19.66
N LYS A 405 -11.45 -14.30 -19.40
CA LYS A 405 -11.73 -15.70 -19.05
C LYS A 405 -12.47 -15.84 -17.73
N LEU A 406 -12.10 -15.04 -16.71
CA LEU A 406 -12.71 -15.09 -15.39
C LEU A 406 -14.06 -14.39 -15.33
N PHE A 407 -14.16 -13.19 -15.87
CA PHE A 407 -15.27 -12.29 -15.60
C PHE A 407 -16.04 -11.85 -16.86
N GLY A 408 -15.60 -12.29 -18.05
CA GLY A 408 -16.24 -11.89 -19.32
C GLY A 408 -15.98 -10.43 -19.71
N LEU A 409 -15.05 -9.74 -19.05
CA LEU A 409 -14.79 -8.31 -19.28
C LEU A 409 -13.81 -8.11 -20.44
N THR A 410 -14.00 -7.03 -21.19
CA THR A 410 -13.11 -6.61 -22.29
C THR A 410 -12.56 -5.22 -22.04
N ALA A 411 -11.32 -4.96 -22.49
CA ALA A 411 -10.66 -3.68 -22.39
C ALA A 411 -10.52 -3.02 -23.77
N HIS A 412 -10.92 -1.77 -23.89
CA HIS A 412 -10.88 -0.99 -25.13
C HIS A 412 -10.13 0.31 -24.90
N GLU A 413 -9.01 0.51 -25.60
CA GLU A 413 -8.20 1.72 -25.43
C GLU A 413 -8.94 2.98 -25.92
N ARG A 414 -8.85 4.06 -25.15
CA ARG A 414 -9.52 5.34 -25.36
C ARG A 414 -8.48 6.44 -25.61
N THR A 415 -8.21 6.73 -26.87
CA THR A 415 -7.27 7.78 -27.27
C THR A 415 -7.88 9.18 -27.32
N ASP A 416 -9.19 9.28 -27.15
CA ASP A 416 -9.94 10.53 -27.09
C ASP A 416 -10.01 11.16 -25.68
N ILE A 417 -9.51 10.43 -24.65
CA ILE A 417 -9.45 10.90 -23.27
C ILE A 417 -8.02 11.34 -22.96
N PRO A 418 -7.77 12.63 -22.67
CA PRO A 418 -6.42 13.08 -22.33
C PRO A 418 -5.97 12.49 -21.00
N PRO A 419 -4.77 11.86 -20.95
CA PRO A 419 -4.18 11.39 -19.72
C PRO A 419 -3.60 12.56 -18.89
N TYR A 420 -3.29 12.32 -17.61
CA TYR A 420 -2.68 13.32 -16.74
C TYR A 420 -1.15 13.46 -16.89
N ALA A 421 -0.52 12.53 -17.60
CA ALA A 421 0.93 12.56 -17.89
C ALA A 421 1.22 11.77 -19.17
N ASP A 422 2.35 12.06 -19.80
CA ASP A 422 2.83 11.32 -20.96
C ASP A 422 3.09 9.85 -20.65
N GLY A 423 2.74 8.95 -21.56
CA GLY A 423 2.88 7.51 -21.42
C GLY A 423 1.78 6.82 -20.60
N VAL A 424 0.85 7.56 -20.02
CA VAL A 424 -0.34 6.99 -19.37
C VAL A 424 -1.35 6.59 -20.45
N ARG A 425 -1.84 5.34 -20.40
CA ARG A 425 -2.87 4.82 -21.31
C ARG A 425 -4.21 4.75 -20.59
N VAL A 426 -5.29 4.93 -21.34
CA VAL A 426 -6.67 4.89 -20.81
C VAL A 426 -7.44 3.78 -21.49
N PHE A 427 -8.10 2.93 -20.70
CA PHE A 427 -8.93 1.85 -21.21
C PHE A 427 -10.35 1.95 -20.66
N GLU A 428 -11.33 1.70 -21.52
CA GLU A 428 -12.72 1.50 -21.14
C GLU A 428 -12.95 0.00 -20.92
N ILE A 429 -13.36 -0.38 -19.72
CA ILE A 429 -13.69 -1.76 -19.36
C ILE A 429 -15.18 -1.96 -19.60
N ARG A 430 -15.54 -3.05 -20.33
CA ARG A 430 -16.92 -3.38 -20.71
C ARG A 430 -17.27 -4.81 -20.32
N GLU A 431 -18.54 -4.99 -19.99
CA GLU A 431 -19.17 -6.31 -19.88
C GLU A 431 -19.28 -6.99 -21.26
N ALA A 432 -19.55 -8.29 -21.28
CA ALA A 432 -19.75 -9.07 -22.50
C ALA A 432 -20.92 -8.55 -23.37
N ASP A 433 -21.93 -7.92 -22.76
CA ASP A 433 -23.05 -7.27 -23.45
C ASP A 433 -22.73 -5.88 -24.00
N GLY A 434 -21.49 -5.41 -23.84
CA GLY A 434 -21.01 -4.10 -24.27
C GLY A 434 -21.27 -2.96 -23.28
N ARG A 435 -21.95 -3.21 -22.16
CA ARG A 435 -22.22 -2.20 -21.13
C ARG A 435 -20.90 -1.80 -20.46
N LYS A 436 -20.70 -0.50 -20.33
CA LYS A 436 -19.52 0.08 -19.67
C LYS A 436 -19.51 -0.24 -18.18
N VAL A 437 -18.37 -0.71 -17.68
CA VAL A 437 -18.08 -0.92 -16.25
C VAL A 437 -17.41 0.32 -15.67
N GLY A 438 -16.34 0.82 -16.29
CA GLY A 438 -15.59 1.98 -15.83
C GLY A 438 -14.43 2.34 -16.76
N LEU A 439 -13.63 3.31 -16.33
CA LEU A 439 -12.36 3.67 -16.96
C LEU A 439 -11.18 3.21 -16.11
N PHE A 440 -10.16 2.73 -16.78
CA PHE A 440 -8.90 2.28 -16.21
C PHE A 440 -7.74 3.10 -16.79
N TYR A 441 -7.05 3.86 -15.97
CA TYR A 441 -5.83 4.57 -16.31
C TYR A 441 -4.63 3.71 -15.91
N ALA A 442 -3.74 3.46 -16.85
CA ALA A 442 -2.56 2.63 -16.70
C ALA A 442 -1.31 3.49 -16.78
N ASP A 443 -0.67 3.72 -15.67
CA ASP A 443 0.56 4.51 -15.52
C ASP A 443 1.70 3.59 -15.07
N TRP A 444 2.31 2.90 -16.01
CA TRP A 444 3.27 1.84 -15.71
C TRP A 444 4.71 2.30 -15.55
N PHE A 445 5.10 3.41 -16.20
CA PHE A 445 6.51 3.80 -16.28
C PHE A 445 6.96 4.73 -15.13
N ALA A 446 8.20 4.52 -14.69
CA ALA A 446 8.87 5.41 -13.76
C ALA A 446 9.13 6.79 -14.39
N ARG A 447 9.05 7.81 -13.57
CA ARG A 447 9.43 9.21 -13.87
C ARG A 447 10.20 9.80 -12.67
N PRO A 448 11.10 10.77 -12.88
CA PRO A 448 11.90 11.36 -11.78
C PRO A 448 11.07 11.91 -10.61
N THR A 449 9.85 12.39 -10.91
CA THR A 449 8.92 13.00 -9.95
C THR A 449 7.81 12.04 -9.50
N LYS A 450 7.80 10.79 -9.96
CA LYS A 450 6.82 9.79 -9.57
C LYS A 450 7.21 9.12 -8.27
N ARG A 451 6.25 8.97 -7.37
CA ARG A 451 6.42 8.23 -6.11
C ARG A 451 6.87 6.78 -6.39
N PRO A 452 7.86 6.25 -5.64
CA PRO A 452 8.30 4.85 -5.80
C PRO A 452 7.23 3.86 -5.31
N GLY A 453 7.34 2.61 -5.79
CA GLY A 453 6.43 1.50 -5.51
C GLY A 453 5.34 1.37 -6.57
N ALA A 454 4.33 0.58 -6.26
CA ALA A 454 3.12 0.42 -7.09
C ALA A 454 1.90 0.70 -6.22
N TRP A 455 0.82 1.18 -6.83
CA TRP A 455 -0.43 1.45 -6.11
C TRP A 455 -1.61 1.64 -7.06
N MET A 456 -2.79 1.30 -6.57
CA MET A 456 -4.08 1.66 -7.16
C MET A 456 -4.67 2.85 -6.42
N ASN A 457 -5.29 3.78 -7.14
CA ASN A 457 -6.19 4.80 -6.59
C ASN A 457 -7.42 5.02 -7.48
N SER A 458 -8.45 5.64 -6.91
CA SER A 458 -9.66 6.00 -7.66
C SER A 458 -9.76 7.51 -7.85
N ILE A 459 -9.88 7.94 -9.10
CA ILE A 459 -10.31 9.31 -9.43
C ILE A 459 -11.79 9.46 -9.10
N ARG A 460 -12.59 8.42 -9.35
CA ARG A 460 -14.00 8.32 -8.99
C ARG A 460 -14.33 6.90 -8.57
N VAL A 461 -14.90 6.75 -7.38
CA VAL A 461 -15.43 5.45 -6.92
C VAL A 461 -16.81 5.20 -7.52
N PRO A 462 -17.26 3.93 -7.65
CA PRO A 462 -18.63 3.63 -8.02
C PRO A 462 -19.61 4.28 -7.05
N ASN A 463 -20.65 4.88 -7.56
CA ASN A 463 -21.64 5.59 -6.76
C ASN A 463 -23.06 5.30 -7.31
N GLY A 464 -23.71 4.29 -6.76
CA GLY A 464 -25.07 3.90 -7.15
C GLY A 464 -26.11 4.96 -6.78
N LEU A 465 -25.89 5.73 -5.71
CA LEU A 465 -26.76 6.82 -5.27
C LEU A 465 -26.88 7.95 -6.32
N LEU A 466 -25.85 8.12 -7.16
CA LEU A 466 -25.78 9.18 -8.18
C LEU A 466 -25.63 8.63 -9.61
N GLY A 467 -25.57 7.30 -9.78
CA GLY A 467 -25.37 6.67 -11.09
C GLY A 467 -23.98 6.94 -11.69
N GLU A 468 -22.96 7.15 -10.87
CA GLU A 468 -21.59 7.46 -11.34
C GLU A 468 -20.78 6.17 -11.53
N THR A 469 -20.20 6.01 -12.74
CA THR A 469 -19.28 4.92 -13.06
C THR A 469 -17.87 5.19 -12.51
N PRO A 470 -17.11 4.14 -12.11
CA PRO A 470 -15.78 4.31 -11.55
C PRO A 470 -14.74 4.76 -12.58
N ILE A 471 -13.70 5.44 -12.06
CA ILE A 471 -12.46 5.74 -12.78
C ILE A 471 -11.33 5.36 -11.85
N VAL A 472 -10.56 4.34 -12.21
CA VAL A 472 -9.43 3.84 -11.41
C VAL A 472 -8.11 4.06 -12.12
N VAL A 473 -7.04 4.11 -11.34
CA VAL A 473 -5.67 4.31 -11.83
C VAL A 473 -4.76 3.28 -11.19
N ASN A 474 -3.98 2.59 -12.00
CA ASN A 474 -2.85 1.80 -11.51
C ASN A 474 -1.54 2.47 -11.85
N ASN A 475 -0.67 2.56 -10.87
CA ASN A 475 0.66 3.13 -10.99
C ASN A 475 1.72 2.06 -10.72
N GLN A 476 2.77 2.05 -11.55
CA GLN A 476 3.99 1.26 -11.35
C GLN A 476 5.23 2.11 -11.65
N ASN A 477 6.40 1.55 -11.42
CA ASN A 477 7.68 2.19 -11.68
C ASN A 477 8.59 1.30 -12.55
N ILE A 478 8.03 0.74 -13.63
CA ILE A 478 8.78 0.00 -14.64
C ILE A 478 9.75 0.96 -15.33
N THR A 479 10.98 0.53 -15.53
CA THR A 479 11.98 1.33 -16.24
C THR A 479 11.54 1.57 -17.68
N PRO A 480 11.43 2.83 -18.14
CA PRO A 480 11.09 3.12 -19.53
C PRO A 480 12.12 2.51 -20.48
N PRO A 481 11.70 1.90 -21.60
CA PRO A 481 12.64 1.40 -22.60
C PRO A 481 13.34 2.55 -23.33
N ALA A 482 14.49 2.27 -23.93
CA ALA A 482 15.11 3.21 -24.87
C ALA A 482 14.18 3.47 -26.08
N ALA A 483 14.36 4.61 -26.74
CA ALA A 483 13.51 4.97 -27.87
C ALA A 483 13.55 3.90 -28.97
N GLY A 484 12.39 3.35 -29.30
CA GLY A 484 12.23 2.27 -30.30
C GLY A 484 12.45 0.85 -29.78
N GLU A 485 12.76 0.68 -28.49
CA GLU A 485 12.89 -0.64 -27.86
C GLU A 485 11.58 -1.06 -27.17
N ARG A 486 11.43 -2.37 -26.93
CA ARG A 486 10.32 -2.94 -26.19
C ARG A 486 10.61 -2.83 -24.69
N ALA A 487 9.61 -2.46 -23.91
CA ALA A 487 9.70 -2.59 -22.45
C ALA A 487 9.67 -4.08 -22.07
N LEU A 488 10.73 -4.56 -21.42
CA LEU A 488 10.84 -5.91 -20.88
C LEU A 488 10.77 -5.85 -19.37
N ILE A 489 9.96 -6.72 -18.75
CA ILE A 489 9.72 -6.74 -17.32
C ILE A 489 10.14 -8.07 -16.68
N SER A 490 10.42 -8.06 -15.39
CA SER A 490 10.65 -9.27 -14.61
C SER A 490 9.33 -9.97 -14.28
N LEU A 491 9.39 -11.20 -13.78
CA LEU A 491 8.21 -11.91 -13.28
C LEU A 491 7.60 -11.16 -12.06
N ASP A 492 8.41 -10.59 -11.18
CA ASP A 492 7.98 -9.79 -10.03
C ASP A 492 7.21 -8.52 -10.48
N GLU A 493 7.73 -7.81 -11.52
CA GLU A 493 7.03 -6.68 -12.11
C GLU A 493 5.70 -7.10 -12.79
N ALA A 494 5.65 -8.28 -13.39
CA ALA A 494 4.44 -8.83 -13.97
C ALA A 494 3.41 -9.24 -12.89
N GLN A 495 3.85 -9.84 -11.79
CA GLN A 495 2.99 -10.13 -10.64
C GLN A 495 2.43 -8.85 -10.05
N THR A 496 3.27 -7.82 -9.86
CA THR A 496 2.84 -6.49 -9.41
C THR A 496 1.80 -5.87 -10.34
N LEU A 497 1.94 -6.04 -11.66
CA LEU A 497 0.95 -5.55 -12.64
C LEU A 497 -0.42 -6.22 -12.46
N PHE A 498 -0.43 -7.54 -12.23
CA PHE A 498 -1.66 -8.28 -11.92
C PHE A 498 -2.23 -7.85 -10.56
N HIS A 499 -1.39 -7.69 -9.54
CA HIS A 499 -1.78 -7.20 -8.20
C HIS A 499 -2.55 -5.88 -8.30
N GLU A 500 -1.93 -4.86 -8.89
CA GLU A 500 -2.55 -3.54 -8.98
C GLU A 500 -3.84 -3.56 -9.81
N PHE A 501 -3.88 -4.40 -10.85
CA PHE A 501 -5.10 -4.57 -11.64
C PHE A 501 -6.19 -5.33 -10.86
N GLY A 502 -5.83 -6.25 -9.97
CA GLY A 502 -6.76 -6.89 -9.03
C GLY A 502 -7.43 -5.88 -8.11
N HIS A 503 -6.66 -4.90 -7.57
CA HIS A 503 -7.23 -3.73 -6.89
C HIS A 503 -8.11 -2.87 -7.82
N GLY A 504 -7.66 -2.68 -9.07
CA GLY A 504 -8.44 -1.97 -10.09
C GLY A 504 -9.80 -2.63 -10.34
N LEU A 505 -9.83 -3.96 -10.46
CA LEU A 505 -11.07 -4.74 -10.58
C LEU A 505 -11.95 -4.59 -9.34
N HIS A 506 -11.38 -4.66 -8.13
CA HIS A 506 -12.11 -4.43 -6.88
C HIS A 506 -12.73 -3.03 -6.83
N GLY A 507 -12.00 -2.01 -7.30
CA GLY A 507 -12.50 -0.64 -7.44
C GLY A 507 -13.62 -0.49 -8.49
N MET A 508 -13.50 -1.19 -9.62
CA MET A 508 -14.42 -1.02 -10.75
C MET A 508 -15.70 -1.87 -10.64
N LEU A 509 -15.61 -3.08 -10.10
CA LEU A 509 -16.72 -4.03 -10.12
C LEU A 509 -17.71 -3.84 -8.97
N SER A 510 -17.40 -3.02 -7.97
CA SER A 510 -18.27 -2.82 -6.81
C SER A 510 -19.66 -2.34 -7.23
N LYS A 511 -20.69 -3.03 -6.72
CA LYS A 511 -22.11 -2.71 -6.92
C LYS A 511 -22.74 -2.03 -5.71
N ALA A 512 -21.92 -1.58 -4.74
CA ALA A 512 -22.43 -0.87 -3.60
C ALA A 512 -23.19 0.40 -4.04
N HIS A 513 -24.35 0.59 -3.48
CA HIS A 513 -25.18 1.79 -3.75
C HIS A 513 -24.53 3.04 -3.17
N TYR A 514 -23.92 2.92 -1.97
CA TYR A 514 -23.29 4.03 -1.26
C TYR A 514 -21.78 4.07 -1.49
N PRO A 515 -21.21 5.20 -1.93
CA PRO A 515 -19.81 5.30 -2.28
C PRO A 515 -18.87 5.00 -1.10
N SER A 516 -19.30 5.26 0.14
CA SER A 516 -18.49 4.96 1.32
C SER A 516 -18.36 3.47 1.65
N LEU A 517 -19.13 2.61 1.03
CA LEU A 517 -19.05 1.16 1.12
C LEU A 517 -18.47 0.50 -0.14
N SER A 518 -18.14 1.28 -1.18
CA SER A 518 -17.79 0.71 -2.49
C SER A 518 -16.30 0.36 -2.63
N GLY A 519 -16.04 -0.63 -3.46
CA GLY A 519 -14.69 -1.02 -3.89
C GLY A 519 -13.76 -1.32 -2.72
N THR A 520 -12.60 -0.66 -2.73
CA THR A 520 -11.51 -0.84 -1.75
C THR A 520 -11.79 -0.24 -0.36
N ALA A 521 -13.01 0.25 -0.08
CA ALA A 521 -13.41 0.77 1.24
C ALA A 521 -13.72 -0.33 2.27
N VAL A 522 -12.92 -1.37 2.31
CA VAL A 522 -13.06 -2.56 3.16
C VAL A 522 -12.05 -2.54 4.33
N ALA A 523 -12.09 -3.58 5.18
CA ALA A 523 -11.09 -3.76 6.24
C ALA A 523 -9.67 -3.91 5.65
N ARG A 524 -8.66 -3.41 6.39
CA ARG A 524 -7.26 -3.38 5.91
C ARG A 524 -6.69 -4.77 5.63
N ASP A 525 -7.05 -5.74 6.45
CA ASP A 525 -6.63 -7.15 6.31
C ASP A 525 -7.47 -7.95 5.31
N PHE A 526 -8.40 -7.28 4.59
CA PHE A 526 -9.13 -7.86 3.45
C PHE A 526 -8.75 -7.20 2.12
N VAL A 527 -8.31 -5.94 2.14
CA VAL A 527 -8.14 -5.13 0.92
C VAL A 527 -7.13 -5.74 -0.07
N GLU A 528 -6.12 -6.47 0.45
CA GLU A 528 -5.10 -7.14 -0.37
C GLU A 528 -5.57 -8.49 -0.95
N PHE A 529 -6.66 -9.07 -0.45
CA PHE A 529 -7.13 -10.36 -0.95
C PHE A 529 -7.54 -10.33 -2.44
N PRO A 530 -8.33 -9.37 -2.93
CA PRO A 530 -8.68 -9.29 -4.34
C PRO A 530 -7.49 -9.10 -5.28
N SER A 531 -6.46 -8.38 -4.84
CA SER A 531 -5.23 -8.15 -5.61
C SER A 531 -4.33 -9.37 -5.62
N GLN A 532 -4.03 -9.96 -4.46
CA GLN A 532 -3.16 -11.11 -4.32
C GLN A 532 -3.72 -12.37 -4.98
N VAL A 533 -5.02 -12.63 -4.86
CA VAL A 533 -5.61 -13.79 -5.54
C VAL A 533 -5.50 -13.68 -7.07
N TYR A 534 -5.55 -12.46 -7.61
CA TYR A 534 -5.43 -12.24 -9.05
C TYR A 534 -3.99 -12.46 -9.57
N GLU A 535 -2.96 -12.31 -8.72
CA GLU A 535 -1.56 -12.58 -9.07
C GLU A 535 -1.30 -14.03 -9.50
N HIS A 536 -2.04 -15.00 -8.96
CA HIS A 536 -1.81 -16.40 -9.26
C HIS A 536 -1.93 -16.74 -10.74
N TRP A 537 -2.79 -16.03 -11.48
CA TRP A 537 -3.01 -16.32 -12.90
C TRP A 537 -1.85 -15.96 -13.81
N ILE A 538 -0.95 -15.02 -13.45
CA ILE A 538 0.23 -14.75 -14.28
C ILE A 538 1.19 -15.94 -14.31
N THR A 539 1.19 -16.77 -13.27
CA THR A 539 2.06 -17.95 -13.21
C THR A 539 1.43 -19.20 -13.79
N GLU A 540 0.18 -19.11 -14.28
CA GLU A 540 -0.48 -20.23 -14.95
C GLU A 540 0.21 -20.54 -16.30
N PRO A 541 0.65 -21.81 -16.51
CA PRO A 541 1.41 -22.18 -17.71
C PRO A 541 0.72 -21.81 -19.02
N THR A 542 -0.62 -21.92 -19.08
CA THR A 542 -1.41 -21.60 -20.27
C THR A 542 -1.37 -20.11 -20.61
N ILE A 543 -1.32 -19.25 -19.62
CA ILE A 543 -1.22 -17.79 -19.77
C ILE A 543 0.20 -17.40 -20.20
N LEU A 544 1.21 -17.89 -19.47
CA LEU A 544 2.61 -17.57 -19.81
C LEU A 544 3.00 -18.09 -21.20
N GLN A 545 2.65 -19.32 -21.58
CA GLN A 545 2.94 -19.84 -22.92
C GLN A 545 2.28 -19.06 -24.06
N ALA A 546 1.10 -18.48 -23.80
CA ALA A 546 0.41 -17.66 -24.79
C ALA A 546 1.09 -16.29 -25.00
N HIS A 547 1.55 -15.66 -23.93
CA HIS A 547 1.94 -14.25 -23.92
C HIS A 547 3.43 -13.98 -23.65
N ALA A 548 4.14 -14.89 -22.97
CA ALA A 548 5.58 -14.76 -22.75
C ALA A 548 6.36 -15.12 -24.02
N ARG A 549 6.62 -14.10 -24.86
CA ARG A 549 7.23 -14.26 -26.20
C ARG A 549 8.42 -13.33 -26.38
N ASN A 550 9.51 -13.89 -26.94
CA ASN A 550 10.69 -13.11 -27.28
C ASN A 550 10.46 -12.14 -28.45
N ALA A 551 11.50 -11.43 -28.89
CA ALA A 551 11.44 -10.47 -30.00
C ALA A 551 11.08 -11.12 -31.36
N ALA A 552 11.38 -12.41 -31.51
CA ALA A 552 11.02 -13.17 -32.71
C ALA A 552 9.58 -13.71 -32.67
N GLY A 553 8.84 -13.49 -31.58
CA GLY A 553 7.49 -14.01 -31.36
C GLY A 553 7.46 -15.46 -30.89
N GLU A 554 8.61 -16.06 -30.57
CA GLU A 554 8.71 -17.41 -30.05
C GLU A 554 8.30 -17.49 -28.60
N PRO A 555 7.51 -18.49 -28.16
CA PRO A 555 7.11 -18.64 -26.77
C PRO A 555 8.30 -19.00 -25.88
N MET A 556 8.19 -18.72 -24.59
CA MET A 556 9.15 -19.16 -23.58
C MET A 556 9.33 -20.69 -23.65
N PRO A 557 10.57 -21.21 -23.71
CA PRO A 557 10.82 -22.65 -23.70
C PRO A 557 10.19 -23.32 -22.48
N LYS A 558 9.64 -24.52 -22.69
CA LYS A 558 8.90 -25.22 -21.63
C LYS A 558 9.79 -25.52 -20.42
N GLU A 559 11.04 -25.92 -20.68
CA GLU A 559 12.04 -26.20 -19.63
C GLU A 559 12.37 -24.95 -18.82
N MET A 560 12.45 -23.78 -19.46
CA MET A 560 12.67 -22.50 -18.77
C MET A 560 11.47 -22.14 -17.91
N LEU A 561 10.24 -22.32 -18.42
CA LEU A 561 9.02 -22.09 -17.67
C LEU A 561 8.92 -23.00 -16.44
N GLU A 562 9.21 -24.31 -16.59
CA GLU A 562 9.20 -25.25 -15.47
C GLU A 562 10.24 -24.89 -14.40
N SER A 563 11.44 -24.48 -14.82
CA SER A 563 12.49 -24.03 -13.90
C SER A 563 12.08 -22.74 -13.16
N LEU A 564 11.47 -21.79 -13.88
CA LEU A 564 10.97 -20.54 -13.32
C LEU A 564 9.90 -20.79 -12.23
N LEU A 565 8.93 -21.67 -12.52
CA LEU A 565 7.89 -22.02 -11.56
C LEU A 565 8.43 -22.78 -10.33
N LYS A 566 9.39 -23.68 -10.52
CA LYS A 566 10.04 -24.39 -9.40
C LYS A 566 10.88 -23.45 -8.52
N ALA A 567 11.47 -22.42 -9.09
CA ALA A 567 12.28 -21.46 -8.35
C ALA A 567 11.45 -20.54 -7.44
N GLN A 568 10.14 -20.45 -7.60
CA GLN A 568 9.26 -19.60 -6.77
C GLN A 568 9.25 -20.02 -5.30
N THR A 569 9.47 -21.30 -4.99
CA THR A 569 9.53 -21.80 -3.61
C THR A 569 10.93 -21.80 -3.02
N PHE A 570 11.94 -21.26 -3.74
CA PHE A 570 13.30 -21.16 -3.26
C PHE A 570 13.46 -20.04 -2.22
N ASN A 571 14.25 -20.28 -1.19
CA ASN A 571 14.59 -19.31 -0.13
C ASN A 571 13.36 -18.74 0.61
N GLN A 572 12.27 -19.52 0.65
CA GLN A 572 11.01 -19.09 1.29
C GLN A 572 11.08 -19.13 2.82
N GLY A 573 11.94 -19.95 3.41
CA GLY A 573 12.23 -19.90 4.85
C GLY A 573 12.78 -18.54 5.25
N PHE A 574 13.83 -18.10 4.59
CA PHE A 574 14.45 -16.78 4.81
C PHE A 574 13.46 -15.62 4.61
N SER A 575 12.79 -15.58 3.45
CA SER A 575 11.89 -14.49 3.10
C SER A 575 10.71 -14.39 4.10
N THR A 576 10.16 -15.55 4.48
CA THR A 576 9.06 -15.62 5.45
C THR A 576 9.50 -15.17 6.85
N ILE A 577 10.65 -15.62 7.34
CA ILE A 577 11.16 -15.19 8.66
C ILE A 577 11.44 -13.68 8.67
N GLN A 578 12.05 -13.12 7.62
CA GLN A 578 12.26 -11.67 7.51
C GLN A 578 10.96 -10.87 7.63
N GLN A 579 9.91 -11.31 6.93
CA GLN A 579 8.62 -10.62 6.91
C GLN A 579 7.87 -10.80 8.23
N LEU A 580 7.74 -12.05 8.70
CA LEU A 580 6.95 -12.37 9.89
C LEU A 580 7.57 -11.85 11.17
N SER A 581 8.91 -11.81 11.29
CA SER A 581 9.56 -11.18 12.43
C SER A 581 9.10 -9.76 12.62
N SER A 582 9.03 -8.97 11.53
CA SER A 582 8.51 -7.58 11.58
C SER A 582 7.04 -7.52 12.01
N ALA A 583 6.19 -8.42 11.49
CA ALA A 583 4.76 -8.46 11.84
C ALA A 583 4.52 -8.90 13.30
N ILE A 584 5.28 -9.88 13.78
CA ILE A 584 5.19 -10.39 15.15
C ILE A 584 5.66 -9.30 16.13
N LEU A 585 6.75 -8.60 15.81
CA LEU A 585 7.26 -7.52 16.67
C LEU A 585 6.31 -6.32 16.70
N ASP A 586 5.71 -5.93 15.55
CA ASP A 586 4.65 -4.92 15.51
C ASP A 586 3.51 -5.31 16.48
N MET A 587 3.01 -6.53 16.39
CA MET A 587 1.92 -7.00 17.23
C MET A 587 2.33 -7.07 18.70
N ARG A 588 3.50 -7.62 19.05
CA ARG A 588 4.00 -7.70 20.43
C ARG A 588 4.16 -6.31 21.06
N LEU A 589 4.75 -5.35 20.31
CA LEU A 589 4.94 -3.97 20.77
C LEU A 589 3.62 -3.28 21.09
N HIS A 590 2.61 -3.46 20.25
CA HIS A 590 1.32 -2.81 20.39
C HIS A 590 0.32 -3.54 21.29
N ARG A 591 0.69 -4.71 21.80
CA ARG A 591 -0.01 -5.43 22.89
C ARG A 591 0.50 -5.02 24.28
N LEU A 592 1.54 -4.20 24.37
CA LEU A 592 2.01 -3.69 25.65
C LEU A 592 0.96 -2.76 26.27
N THR A 593 0.74 -2.90 27.58
CA THR A 593 -0.10 -2.03 28.39
C THR A 593 0.69 -0.91 29.06
N GLU A 594 2.01 -1.07 29.15
CA GLU A 594 3.00 -0.08 29.61
C GLU A 594 4.34 -0.37 28.98
N LEU A 595 5.18 0.64 28.80
CA LEU A 595 6.56 0.46 28.37
C LEU A 595 7.50 0.31 29.58
N PRO A 596 8.55 -0.55 29.49
CA PRO A 596 9.64 -0.53 30.44
C PRO A 596 10.24 0.87 30.58
N ALA A 597 10.63 1.26 31.79
CA ALA A 597 11.20 2.60 32.04
C ALA A 597 12.46 2.87 31.22
N ASP A 598 13.28 1.83 31.01
CA ASP A 598 14.51 1.82 30.24
C ASP A 598 14.33 1.34 28.80
N PHE A 599 13.12 1.43 28.25
CA PHE A 599 12.83 0.96 26.89
C PHE A 599 13.76 1.60 25.87
N ASP A 600 14.43 0.73 25.14
CA ASP A 600 15.24 1.01 23.96
C ASP A 600 14.77 0.09 22.82
N ALA A 601 14.39 0.70 21.69
CA ALA A 601 13.77 -0.06 20.59
C ALA A 601 14.67 -1.16 20.02
N GLY A 602 15.96 -0.88 19.85
CA GLY A 602 16.92 -1.84 19.29
C GLY A 602 17.22 -2.99 20.23
N LYS A 603 17.34 -2.73 21.54
CA LYS A 603 17.56 -3.78 22.55
C LYS A 603 16.34 -4.67 22.72
N TRP A 604 15.15 -4.05 22.83
CA TRP A 604 13.88 -4.77 22.94
C TRP A 604 13.68 -5.67 21.71
N GLU A 605 13.93 -5.15 20.50
CA GLU A 605 13.90 -5.92 19.27
C GLU A 605 14.80 -7.14 19.32
N ALA A 606 16.08 -6.96 19.71
CA ALA A 606 17.05 -8.05 19.78
C ALA A 606 16.65 -9.15 20.79
N GLU A 607 16.04 -8.77 21.91
CA GLU A 607 15.49 -9.70 22.90
C GLU A 607 14.32 -10.50 22.31
N GLN A 608 13.39 -9.83 21.63
CA GLN A 608 12.25 -10.49 21.02
C GLN A 608 12.66 -11.46 19.90
N LEU A 609 13.65 -11.11 19.08
CA LEU A 609 14.16 -11.99 18.01
C LEU A 609 14.84 -13.24 18.60
N ARG A 610 15.59 -13.09 19.70
CA ARG A 610 16.21 -14.21 20.42
C ARG A 610 15.16 -15.14 20.99
N GLU A 611 14.08 -14.61 21.60
CA GLU A 611 12.96 -15.42 22.10
C GLU A 611 12.24 -16.18 20.98
N LEU A 612 12.14 -15.59 19.79
CA LEU A 612 11.57 -16.23 18.60
C LEU A 612 12.50 -17.28 18.00
N GLY A 613 13.78 -17.32 18.36
CA GLY A 613 14.78 -18.24 17.80
C GLY A 613 15.19 -17.88 16.37
N VAL A 614 15.09 -16.60 15.97
CA VAL A 614 15.54 -16.15 14.65
C VAL A 614 17.04 -16.36 14.51
N PRO A 615 17.53 -17.06 13.48
CA PRO A 615 18.98 -17.18 13.23
C PRO A 615 19.63 -15.80 13.06
N GLU A 616 20.79 -15.59 13.70
CA GLU A 616 21.51 -14.31 13.63
C GLU A 616 21.88 -13.90 12.19
N GLN A 617 21.96 -14.87 11.29
CA GLN A 617 22.23 -14.68 9.86
C GLN A 617 21.03 -14.09 9.09
N ILE A 618 19.85 -14.06 9.69
CA ILE A 618 18.65 -13.51 9.08
C ILE A 618 18.37 -12.13 9.66
N GLY A 619 18.68 -11.08 8.91
CA GLY A 619 18.29 -9.72 9.26
C GLY A 619 16.79 -9.51 9.06
N MET A 620 16.16 -8.69 9.90
CA MET A 620 14.76 -8.31 9.72
C MET A 620 14.53 -7.51 8.44
N ARG A 621 13.36 -7.68 7.86
CA ARG A 621 12.92 -6.83 6.74
C ARG A 621 12.78 -5.36 7.17
N HIS A 622 12.16 -5.13 8.32
CA HIS A 622 11.98 -3.84 8.95
C HIS A 622 12.35 -3.94 10.43
N ARG A 623 13.48 -3.38 10.82
CA ARG A 623 13.83 -3.19 12.22
C ARG A 623 13.02 -2.01 12.80
N LEU A 624 12.70 -2.03 14.08
CA LEU A 624 11.93 -0.98 14.72
C LEU A 624 12.48 0.43 14.44
N PRO A 625 13.81 0.70 14.51
CA PRO A 625 14.36 2.04 14.27
C PRO A 625 14.08 2.62 12.88
N HIS A 626 13.75 1.79 11.90
CA HIS A 626 13.41 2.25 10.54
C HIS A 626 12.08 1.70 10.01
N PHE A 627 11.19 1.28 10.90
CA PHE A 627 9.90 0.69 10.51
C PHE A 627 8.84 1.76 10.21
N SER A 628 9.01 2.49 9.13
CA SER A 628 8.09 3.55 8.69
C SER A 628 6.63 3.11 8.63
N HIS A 629 6.35 1.88 8.17
CA HIS A 629 4.98 1.36 8.09
C HIS A 629 4.22 1.55 9.40
N ILE A 630 4.85 1.28 10.56
CA ILE A 630 4.16 1.32 11.85
C ILE A 630 4.33 2.65 12.62
N PHE A 631 5.34 3.47 12.31
CA PHE A 631 5.59 4.71 13.06
C PHE A 631 5.13 5.98 12.33
N ASP A 632 5.15 6.00 10.99
CA ASP A 632 4.66 7.13 10.18
C ASP A 632 3.71 6.71 9.05
N GLY A 633 3.64 5.41 8.71
CA GLY A 633 2.84 4.87 7.61
C GLY A 633 1.40 4.44 7.97
N GLY A 634 1.01 4.50 9.25
CA GLY A 634 -0.36 4.16 9.68
C GLY A 634 -0.67 2.66 9.76
N TYR A 635 0.34 1.77 9.74
CA TYR A 635 0.19 0.31 9.86
C TYR A 635 0.46 -0.24 11.27
N SER A 636 0.46 0.60 12.31
CA SER A 636 0.68 0.14 13.69
C SER A 636 -0.34 -0.93 14.09
N ALA A 637 0.14 -2.03 14.66
CA ALA A 637 -0.64 -3.23 14.97
C ALA A 637 -1.38 -3.81 13.75
N SER A 638 -0.93 -3.53 12.52
CA SER A 638 -1.62 -3.94 11.29
C SER A 638 -0.67 -4.53 10.24
N TYR A 639 0.61 -4.69 10.52
CA TYR A 639 1.54 -5.25 9.54
C TYR A 639 1.27 -6.74 9.25
N TYR A 640 0.58 -7.44 10.15
CA TYR A 640 0.09 -8.82 9.94
C TYR A 640 -0.86 -8.93 8.73
N ALA A 641 -1.50 -7.84 8.31
CA ALA A 641 -2.51 -7.81 7.25
C ALA A 641 -2.02 -8.42 5.93
N TYR A 642 -0.74 -8.25 5.60
CA TYR A 642 -0.12 -8.86 4.42
C TYR A 642 -0.18 -10.39 4.47
N THR A 643 0.22 -10.99 5.59
CA THR A 643 0.18 -12.46 5.78
C THR A 643 -1.25 -12.97 5.91
N TRP A 644 -2.15 -12.17 6.51
CA TRP A 644 -3.56 -12.50 6.62
C TRP A 644 -4.21 -12.61 5.25
N ALA A 645 -4.00 -11.62 4.40
CA ALA A 645 -4.52 -11.60 3.04
C ALA A 645 -3.88 -12.70 2.17
N GLU A 646 -2.58 -12.97 2.34
CA GLU A 646 -1.87 -14.05 1.65
C GLU A 646 -2.39 -15.45 2.03
N ALA A 647 -2.82 -15.67 3.28
CA ALA A 647 -3.49 -16.90 3.66
C ALA A 647 -4.87 -17.04 2.98
N MET A 648 -5.57 -15.92 2.78
CA MET A 648 -6.85 -15.88 2.07
C MET A 648 -6.67 -16.11 0.58
N ASP A 649 -5.67 -15.50 -0.05
CA ASP A 649 -5.44 -15.63 -1.48
C ASP A 649 -5.03 -17.05 -1.87
N ALA A 650 -4.08 -17.64 -1.13
CA ALA A 650 -3.63 -19.00 -1.36
C ALA A 650 -4.78 -20.03 -1.23
N ASP A 651 -5.61 -19.93 -0.16
CA ASP A 651 -6.79 -20.78 0.01
C ASP A 651 -7.89 -20.47 -1.03
N GLY A 652 -8.02 -19.20 -1.41
CA GLY A 652 -8.94 -18.74 -2.44
C GLY A 652 -8.61 -19.31 -3.83
N PHE A 653 -7.32 -19.27 -4.20
CA PHE A 653 -6.87 -19.87 -5.46
C PHE A 653 -6.88 -21.39 -5.44
N ASP A 654 -6.65 -22.02 -4.28
CA ASP A 654 -6.80 -23.47 -4.11
C ASP A 654 -8.21 -23.97 -4.44
N ALA A 655 -9.27 -23.14 -4.30
CA ALA A 655 -10.61 -23.49 -4.74
C ALA A 655 -10.66 -23.84 -6.24
N PHE A 656 -9.95 -23.06 -7.07
CA PHE A 656 -9.87 -23.30 -8.51
C PHE A 656 -9.02 -24.54 -8.84
N LYS A 657 -7.93 -24.78 -8.09
CA LYS A 657 -7.13 -26.02 -8.22
C LYS A 657 -7.94 -27.27 -7.83
N GLU A 658 -8.70 -27.19 -6.73
CA GLU A 658 -9.59 -28.25 -6.27
C GLU A 658 -10.68 -28.58 -7.29
N ALA A 659 -11.20 -27.58 -8.03
CA ALA A 659 -12.14 -27.78 -9.13
C ALA A 659 -11.50 -28.38 -10.39
N GLY A 660 -10.15 -28.41 -10.46
CA GLY A 660 -9.41 -28.92 -11.63
C GLY A 660 -9.43 -27.98 -12.85
N ASN A 661 -9.93 -26.75 -12.68
CA ASN A 661 -9.96 -25.72 -13.73
C ASN A 661 -9.75 -24.35 -13.12
N VAL A 662 -8.60 -23.74 -13.37
CA VAL A 662 -8.27 -22.39 -12.84
C VAL A 662 -9.11 -21.26 -13.46
N PHE A 663 -9.89 -21.57 -14.49
CA PHE A 663 -10.91 -20.69 -15.10
C PHE A 663 -12.32 -21.23 -14.96
N ASP A 664 -12.61 -21.97 -13.87
CA ASP A 664 -13.95 -22.48 -13.61
C ASP A 664 -14.98 -21.34 -13.57
N PRO A 665 -16.01 -21.36 -14.44
CA PRO A 665 -16.90 -20.22 -14.59
C PRO A 665 -17.83 -20.01 -13.37
N GLU A 666 -18.17 -21.07 -12.62
CA GLU A 666 -19.02 -20.93 -11.43
C GLU A 666 -18.23 -20.34 -10.27
N LEU A 667 -16.97 -20.78 -10.09
CA LEU A 667 -16.07 -20.21 -9.10
C LEU A 667 -15.71 -18.75 -9.43
N ALA A 668 -15.42 -18.46 -10.69
CA ALA A 668 -15.15 -17.10 -11.15
C ALA A 668 -16.33 -16.16 -10.92
N ALA A 669 -17.56 -16.61 -11.26
CA ALA A 669 -18.78 -15.83 -10.99
C ALA A 669 -19.02 -15.64 -9.49
N ARG A 670 -18.70 -16.64 -8.67
CA ARG A 670 -18.82 -16.56 -7.20
C ARG A 670 -17.75 -15.64 -6.62
N LEU A 671 -16.49 -15.73 -7.05
CA LEU A 671 -15.41 -14.81 -6.67
C LEU A 671 -15.79 -13.37 -7.03
N ARG A 672 -16.28 -13.13 -8.24
CA ARG A 672 -16.76 -11.82 -8.68
C ARG A 672 -17.85 -11.29 -7.77
N ARG A 673 -18.92 -12.07 -7.55
CA ARG A 673 -20.11 -11.63 -6.80
C ARG A 673 -19.83 -11.43 -5.31
N GLU A 674 -19.08 -12.35 -4.68
CA GLU A 674 -18.92 -12.37 -3.23
C GLU A 674 -17.72 -11.56 -2.73
N VAL A 675 -16.76 -11.22 -3.63
CA VAL A 675 -15.52 -10.52 -3.29
C VAL A 675 -15.41 -9.17 -4.00
N TYR A 676 -15.43 -9.16 -5.34
CA TYR A 676 -15.19 -7.93 -6.09
C TYR A 676 -16.40 -6.98 -6.11
N GLU A 677 -17.64 -7.50 -6.21
CA GLU A 677 -18.84 -6.68 -6.35
C GLU A 677 -19.40 -6.18 -5.02
N VAL A 678 -19.11 -6.88 -3.92
CA VAL A 678 -19.77 -6.64 -2.64
C VAL A 678 -19.27 -5.38 -1.90
N GLY A 679 -18.02 -4.97 -2.11
CA GLY A 679 -17.41 -3.89 -1.32
C GLY A 679 -17.51 -4.16 0.20
N ASN A 680 -17.87 -3.13 0.98
CA ASN A 680 -18.08 -3.22 2.43
C ASN A 680 -19.57 -3.23 2.82
N THR A 681 -20.44 -3.66 1.90
CA THR A 681 -21.89 -3.79 2.19
C THR A 681 -22.20 -4.93 3.15
N ARG A 682 -21.21 -5.81 3.37
CA ARG A 682 -21.25 -6.96 4.26
C ARG A 682 -19.89 -7.08 5.00
N ASP A 683 -19.86 -7.79 6.12
CA ASP A 683 -18.60 -8.07 6.82
C ASP A 683 -17.67 -8.88 5.90
N PRO A 684 -16.37 -8.51 5.77
CA PRO A 684 -15.42 -9.19 4.90
C PRO A 684 -15.26 -10.70 5.18
N ALA A 685 -15.37 -11.13 6.44
CA ALA A 685 -15.34 -12.55 6.80
C ALA A 685 -16.55 -13.32 6.22
N GLU A 686 -17.74 -12.69 6.21
CA GLU A 686 -18.92 -13.26 5.58
C GLU A 686 -18.78 -13.33 4.05
N SER A 687 -18.16 -12.34 3.45
CA SER A 687 -17.83 -12.30 2.02
C SER A 687 -16.90 -13.44 1.63
N TYR A 688 -15.81 -13.61 2.39
CA TYR A 688 -14.86 -14.70 2.16
C TYR A 688 -15.52 -16.09 2.34
N LYS A 689 -16.31 -16.29 3.41
CA LYS A 689 -17.06 -17.54 3.63
C LYS A 689 -18.07 -17.82 2.52
N ALA A 690 -18.76 -16.80 1.99
CA ALA A 690 -19.68 -16.96 0.88
C ALA A 690 -18.97 -17.39 -0.42
N PHE A 691 -17.74 -16.92 -0.62
CA PHE A 691 -16.88 -17.35 -1.73
C PHE A 691 -16.31 -18.77 -1.49
N ARG A 692 -15.63 -19.00 -0.36
CA ARG A 692 -14.82 -20.21 -0.13
C ARG A 692 -15.55 -21.33 0.60
N GLY A 693 -16.65 -21.01 1.30
CA GLY A 693 -17.41 -21.94 2.16
C GLY A 693 -16.86 -22.07 3.58
N ARG A 694 -15.69 -21.54 3.87
CA ARG A 694 -15.00 -21.59 5.16
C ARG A 694 -14.06 -20.38 5.35
N MET A 695 -13.54 -20.19 6.55
CA MET A 695 -12.41 -19.26 6.77
C MET A 695 -11.10 -19.90 6.29
N PRO A 696 -10.10 -19.08 5.87
CA PRO A 696 -8.79 -19.59 5.46
C PRO A 696 -8.05 -20.23 6.65
N SER A 697 -7.14 -21.14 6.33
CA SER A 697 -6.14 -21.64 7.25
C SER A 697 -4.74 -21.34 6.69
N ALA A 698 -3.71 -21.48 7.50
CA ALA A 698 -2.33 -21.34 7.06
C ALA A 698 -1.90 -22.43 6.05
N ASP A 699 -2.64 -23.52 5.92
CA ASP A 699 -2.21 -24.69 5.14
C ASP A 699 -1.98 -24.40 3.64
N ALA A 700 -2.88 -23.62 3.02
CA ALA A 700 -2.74 -23.25 1.62
C ALA A 700 -1.51 -22.36 1.40
N LEU A 701 -1.32 -21.36 2.27
CA LEU A 701 -0.15 -20.49 2.25
C LEU A 701 1.15 -21.29 2.42
N LEU A 702 1.18 -22.23 3.36
CA LEU A 702 2.35 -23.09 3.60
C LEU A 702 2.70 -23.92 2.36
N ARG A 703 1.70 -24.51 1.68
CA ARG A 703 1.92 -25.24 0.42
C ARG A 703 2.43 -24.30 -0.68
N ASN A 704 1.82 -23.14 -0.82
CA ASN A 704 2.20 -22.16 -1.84
C ASN A 704 3.65 -21.68 -1.68
N ARG A 705 4.10 -21.52 -0.45
CA ARG A 705 5.48 -21.17 -0.12
C ARG A 705 6.46 -22.36 -0.07
N GLY A 706 5.99 -23.60 -0.30
CA GLY A 706 6.82 -24.80 -0.18
C GLY A 706 7.33 -25.08 1.24
N LEU A 707 6.56 -24.64 2.25
CA LEU A 707 6.87 -24.83 3.68
C LEU A 707 6.15 -26.05 4.28
N LYS A 708 5.30 -26.71 3.51
CA LYS A 708 4.57 -27.92 3.90
C LYS A 708 4.55 -28.93 2.75
#